data_3f4220dee723dc3bb4275543c8e8b1e9
#
_entry.id   3f4220dee723dc3bb4275543c8e8b1e9
#
_cell.length_a   1.000
_cell.length_b   1.000
_cell.length_c   1.000
_cell.angle_alpha   90.00
_cell.angle_beta   90.00
_cell.angle_gamma   90.00
#
_symmetry.space_group_name_H-M   'P 1'
#
loop_
_entity.id
_entity.type
_entity.pdbx_description
1 polymer ?
#
loop_
_entity_poly.entity_id
_entity_poly.type
_entity_poly.pdbx_seq_one_letter_code
_entity_poly.pdbx_strand_id
1 'polypeptide(L)'
;MGRNTRPSFRPGMVVALALGTSTVISHSARAEQFDLGNGLRGSFDSSISFGVGVRTSSPNCTFIGQDNGGCASSGQVELARRDPVNFNQSYDLTRLNQDNGNLNYKSGQVFSAAVRGVHDLYLKAPDGWSGLMRAAWSYDFAADHTSYADLEPDARSHAVHDIRLLDAYVNKEFEIDQHPVRVRVGNQVISWGEDIFIPGGINSINAIDVRRAHSPGVQLKEIFRPAPILSLNAEVAKGLSVEGYYQTRWNGYEFDPVGTFFSTSDIVGRGSTGAFLPTSLVNSVTGPLGLPSAPPGTVGDTGTRIIGINPSTGLPFNRQLTAGELADPNLNPLYGPLVHSGSVIPRGIDHNPRNSGQFGLSTRYTFPDSGDELAFYYVRYHDKIPFASIRVNQGTTANPFGWQDIYLDYAEDRNLFGVSYNTRAGDWAFGTELSFRPKESIPIDPTIVANPANPYYCNADLNPANYRPTGYVCRGAIDQKKYQFHLTALNIFTPGGSFGGLLRALGATEGSFTSELAAAYYPDVDLNQGIPYSVTSDYRPPTKLSSGLVAQIGVNYPAAFGGQASYAPDLSVSYGVSGVSASALPGFIQGAGAVVVGLTVDFKTKPATKMRVDYTHNYGGGQSNLSRDRDFATFSFTTSF
;
A
#
# COMPACT_ATOMS: atom_id res chain seq x y z
N MET A 1 -28.93 40.61 12.47
CA MET A 1 -29.17 39.17 12.37
C MET A 1 -28.24 38.63 11.29
N GLY A 2 -27.01 38.32 11.64
CA GLY A 2 -25.97 37.87 10.74
C GLY A 2 -25.92 36.32 10.77
N ARG A 3 -26.18 35.69 9.66
CA ARG A 3 -25.94 34.26 9.47
C ARG A 3 -24.45 34.05 9.20
N ASN A 4 -23.73 33.53 10.18
CA ASN A 4 -22.39 32.98 10.01
C ASN A 4 -22.46 31.71 9.17
N THR A 5 -22.20 31.79 7.88
CA THR A 5 -21.92 30.62 7.03
C THR A 5 -20.44 30.29 7.20
N ARG A 6 -20.15 29.26 7.98
CA ARG A 6 -18.81 28.67 8.04
C ARG A 6 -18.56 27.88 6.74
N PRO A 7 -17.45 28.11 6.01
CA PRO A 7 -17.06 27.21 4.93
C PRO A 7 -16.67 25.86 5.55
N SER A 8 -17.43 24.82 5.25
CA SER A 8 -17.14 23.46 5.69
C SER A 8 -15.96 22.90 4.86
N PHE A 9 -14.77 22.88 5.43
CA PHE A 9 -13.67 22.10 4.91
C PHE A 9 -14.05 20.62 5.01
N ARG A 10 -14.16 19.93 3.88
CA ARG A 10 -14.28 18.48 3.80
C ARG A 10 -12.88 17.92 3.53
N PRO A 11 -12.35 17.03 4.38
CA PRO A 11 -11.17 16.25 4.01
C PRO A 11 -11.58 15.25 2.93
N GLY A 12 -10.88 15.24 1.81
CA GLY A 12 -10.95 14.18 0.82
C GLY A 12 -10.48 12.87 1.45
N MET A 13 -11.17 11.80 1.17
CA MET A 13 -11.05 10.51 1.82
C MET A 13 -10.46 9.52 0.83
N VAL A 14 -9.37 8.88 1.15
CA VAL A 14 -8.66 7.90 0.30
C VAL A 14 -8.44 6.59 1.06
N VAL A 15 -8.56 5.52 0.36
CA VAL A 15 -8.01 4.15 0.46
C VAL A 15 -9.05 3.04 0.44
N ALA A 16 -9.08 2.31 -0.67
CA ALA A 16 -9.72 1.01 -0.77
C ALA A 16 -8.74 -0.12 -0.44
N LEU A 17 -8.37 -0.19 0.79
CA LEU A 17 -7.94 -1.43 1.42
C LEU A 17 -8.98 -1.67 2.51
N ALA A 18 -9.79 -2.73 2.39
CA ALA A 18 -10.81 -3.24 3.30
C ALA A 18 -10.94 -2.49 4.67
N LEU A 19 -11.19 -1.19 4.63
CA LEU A 19 -11.46 -0.37 5.78
C LEU A 19 -12.95 -0.05 5.76
N GLY A 20 -13.71 -0.82 6.51
CA GLY A 20 -15.07 -0.46 6.86
C GLY A 20 -15.08 0.88 7.59
N THR A 21 -15.06 1.98 6.84
CA THR A 21 -15.31 3.30 7.41
C THR A 21 -16.82 3.51 7.48
N SER A 22 -17.41 3.08 8.58
CA SER A 22 -18.76 3.53 8.89
C SER A 22 -18.70 5.06 9.06
N THR A 23 -19.33 5.80 8.14
CA THR A 23 -19.67 7.19 8.35
C THR A 23 -20.78 7.29 9.39
N VAL A 24 -20.48 6.86 10.63
CA VAL A 24 -21.31 7.16 11.77
C VAL A 24 -21.10 8.64 12.07
N ILE A 25 -22.15 9.41 12.05
CA ILE A 25 -22.13 10.79 12.58
C ILE A 25 -21.72 10.67 14.05
N SER A 26 -20.42 10.86 14.28
CA SER A 26 -19.84 10.73 15.60
C SER A 26 -20.36 11.86 16.47
N HIS A 27 -21.00 11.53 17.56
CA HIS A 27 -21.10 12.48 18.66
C HIS A 27 -19.67 12.71 19.13
N SER A 28 -19.18 13.93 18.92
CA SER A 28 -17.80 14.31 19.21
C SER A 28 -17.46 13.99 20.65
N ALA A 29 -16.41 13.17 20.86
CA ALA A 29 -15.67 13.21 22.11
C ALA A 29 -15.37 14.71 22.37
N ARG A 30 -15.65 15.21 23.54
CA ARG A 30 -15.28 16.59 23.88
C ARG A 30 -13.78 16.58 24.11
N ALA A 31 -13.03 17.12 23.13
CA ALA A 31 -11.67 17.57 23.35
C ALA A 31 -11.56 18.36 24.66
N GLU A 32 -10.56 18.09 25.46
CA GLU A 32 -10.26 18.94 26.60
C GLU A 32 -9.85 20.32 26.07
N GLN A 33 -10.76 21.28 26.22
CA GLN A 33 -10.51 22.67 25.81
C GLN A 33 -9.88 23.45 26.95
N PHE A 34 -8.85 24.20 26.65
CA PHE A 34 -8.15 25.04 27.61
C PHE A 34 -7.87 26.42 27.03
N ASP A 35 -7.83 27.43 27.91
CA ASP A 35 -7.48 28.81 27.60
C ASP A 35 -6.14 29.13 28.27
N LEU A 36 -5.14 29.42 27.45
CA LEU A 36 -3.79 29.79 27.92
C LEU A 36 -3.61 31.28 28.19
N GLY A 37 -4.69 32.05 28.07
CA GLY A 37 -4.67 33.52 28.22
C GLY A 37 -4.28 34.24 26.93
N ASN A 38 -4.43 35.56 26.92
CA ASN A 38 -4.11 36.43 25.79
C ASN A 38 -4.79 36.00 24.46
N GLY A 39 -5.95 35.33 24.54
CA GLY A 39 -6.70 34.85 23.38
C GLY A 39 -6.14 33.56 22.77
N LEU A 40 -5.12 32.93 23.33
CA LEU A 40 -4.61 31.64 22.93
C LEU A 40 -5.48 30.52 23.53
N ARG A 41 -6.12 29.73 22.67
CA ARG A 41 -6.98 28.62 23.06
C ARG A 41 -6.43 27.32 22.48
N GLY A 42 -6.59 26.24 23.21
CA GLY A 42 -6.20 24.93 22.76
C GLY A 42 -7.28 23.87 22.94
N SER A 43 -7.15 22.78 22.19
CA SER A 43 -7.84 21.53 22.47
C SER A 43 -6.86 20.37 22.40
N PHE A 44 -7.03 19.41 23.29
CA PHE A 44 -6.28 18.18 23.31
C PHE A 44 -7.26 17.01 23.19
N ASP A 45 -7.12 16.26 22.10
CA ASP A 45 -7.91 15.07 21.80
C ASP A 45 -7.02 13.85 21.90
N SER A 46 -7.45 12.84 22.62
CA SER A 46 -6.77 11.57 22.73
C SER A 46 -7.70 10.42 22.36
N SER A 47 -7.20 9.44 21.63
CA SER A 47 -7.87 8.17 21.46
C SER A 47 -6.91 7.03 21.74
N ILE A 48 -7.39 6.04 22.49
CA ILE A 48 -6.67 4.80 22.74
C ILE A 48 -7.53 3.66 22.19
N SER A 49 -6.90 2.79 21.41
CA SER A 49 -7.55 1.64 20.79
C SER A 49 -6.83 0.36 21.16
N PHE A 50 -7.59 -0.69 21.38
CA PHE A 50 -7.11 -2.07 21.40
C PHE A 50 -7.70 -2.80 20.20
N GLY A 51 -6.88 -3.55 19.47
CA GLY A 51 -7.32 -4.29 18.28
C GLY A 51 -6.73 -5.69 18.23
N VAL A 52 -7.54 -6.66 17.78
CA VAL A 52 -7.12 -8.04 17.56
C VAL A 52 -7.50 -8.46 16.16
N GLY A 53 -6.58 -9.14 15.46
CA GLY A 53 -6.82 -9.74 14.16
C GLY A 53 -6.52 -11.24 14.21
N VAL A 54 -7.42 -12.05 13.65
CA VAL A 54 -7.33 -13.51 13.63
C VAL A 54 -7.52 -14.00 12.20
N ARG A 55 -6.60 -14.83 11.70
CA ARG A 55 -6.78 -15.54 10.43
C ARG A 55 -7.86 -16.60 10.57
N THR A 56 -8.83 -16.63 9.64
CA THR A 56 -9.95 -17.57 9.68
C THR A 56 -9.85 -18.68 8.63
N SER A 57 -9.09 -18.47 7.54
CA SER A 57 -8.85 -19.46 6.49
C SER A 57 -7.49 -20.15 6.62
N SER A 58 -7.37 -21.36 6.11
CA SER A 58 -6.08 -22.07 6.05
C SER A 58 -5.26 -21.61 4.85
N PRO A 59 -3.91 -21.58 4.95
CA PRO A 59 -3.05 -21.40 3.80
C PRO A 59 -3.35 -22.43 2.71
N ASN A 60 -3.48 -21.98 1.47
CA ASN A 60 -3.68 -22.87 0.33
C ASN A 60 -2.35 -23.13 -0.37
N CYS A 61 -2.01 -24.41 -0.57
CA CYS A 61 -0.71 -24.80 -1.12
C CYS A 61 -0.39 -24.19 -2.49
N THR A 62 -1.41 -23.76 -3.27
CA THR A 62 -1.19 -23.12 -4.58
C THR A 62 -0.62 -21.70 -4.48
N PHE A 63 -0.63 -21.11 -3.29
CA PHE A 63 0.01 -19.80 -2.99
C PHE A 63 1.37 -19.94 -2.30
N ILE A 64 1.88 -21.15 -2.19
CA ILE A 64 3.14 -21.47 -1.52
C ILE A 64 4.08 -22.07 -2.58
N GLY A 65 5.34 -21.64 -2.56
CA GLY A 65 6.40 -22.17 -3.42
C GLY A 65 6.65 -23.66 -3.16
N GLN A 66 7.08 -24.41 -4.17
CA GLN A 66 7.35 -25.84 -4.03
C GLN A 66 8.46 -26.11 -2.99
N ASP A 67 9.48 -25.28 -2.98
CA ASP A 67 10.61 -25.39 -2.03
C ASP A 67 10.17 -25.18 -0.58
N ASN A 68 9.05 -24.48 -0.35
CA ASN A 68 8.42 -24.25 0.95
C ASN A 68 7.28 -25.25 1.26
N GLY A 69 7.21 -26.35 0.52
CA GLY A 69 6.22 -27.40 0.73
C GLY A 69 4.85 -27.12 0.08
N GLY A 70 4.78 -26.14 -0.79
CA GLY A 70 3.58 -25.83 -1.56
C GLY A 70 3.35 -26.75 -2.76
N CYS A 71 2.23 -26.53 -3.44
CA CYS A 71 1.87 -27.22 -4.68
C CYS A 71 1.72 -26.24 -5.87
N ALA A 72 2.30 -25.04 -5.73
CA ALA A 72 2.33 -24.08 -6.83
C ALA A 72 3.05 -24.70 -8.03
N SER A 73 2.37 -24.80 -9.16
CA SER A 73 2.98 -25.30 -10.39
C SER A 73 3.70 -24.15 -11.09
N SER A 74 4.88 -24.44 -11.65
CA SER A 74 5.52 -23.52 -12.59
C SER A 74 4.63 -23.40 -13.83
N GLY A 75 4.18 -22.18 -14.11
CA GLY A 75 3.45 -21.85 -15.33
C GLY A 75 4.38 -21.22 -16.36
N GLN A 76 4.03 -21.33 -17.63
CA GLN A 76 4.72 -20.58 -18.67
C GLN A 76 4.11 -19.18 -18.76
N VAL A 77 4.96 -18.17 -18.65
CA VAL A 77 4.55 -16.77 -18.82
C VAL A 77 3.96 -16.57 -20.22
N GLU A 78 2.86 -15.89 -20.32
CA GLU A 78 2.19 -15.61 -21.61
C GLU A 78 3.14 -14.93 -22.61
N LEU A 79 4.05 -14.06 -22.13
CA LEU A 79 5.09 -13.46 -22.97
C LEU A 79 6.03 -14.50 -23.56
N ALA A 80 6.51 -15.46 -22.75
CA ALA A 80 7.38 -16.54 -23.22
C ALA A 80 6.62 -17.49 -24.17
N ARG A 81 5.34 -17.69 -23.97
CA ARG A 81 4.49 -18.47 -24.87
C ARG A 81 4.32 -17.82 -26.25
N ARG A 82 4.23 -16.48 -26.28
CA ARG A 82 4.07 -15.71 -27.53
C ARG A 82 5.37 -15.49 -28.26
N ASP A 83 6.44 -15.27 -27.51
CA ASP A 83 7.77 -14.93 -28.07
C ASP A 83 8.87 -15.73 -27.32
N PRO A 84 9.01 -17.04 -27.62
CA PRO A 84 9.97 -17.91 -26.96
C PRO A 84 11.43 -17.60 -27.35
N VAL A 85 11.66 -16.76 -28.35
CA VAL A 85 13.01 -16.30 -28.75
C VAL A 85 13.51 -15.22 -27.80
N ASN A 86 12.64 -14.31 -27.40
CA ASN A 86 13.02 -13.21 -26.51
C ASN A 86 12.86 -13.58 -25.03
N PHE A 87 11.92 -14.43 -24.68
CA PHE A 87 11.56 -14.70 -23.29
C PHE A 87 11.64 -16.17 -22.93
N ASN A 88 12.14 -16.44 -21.73
CA ASN A 88 12.07 -17.74 -21.10
C ASN A 88 11.66 -17.59 -19.65
N GLN A 89 10.69 -18.38 -19.22
CA GLN A 89 10.43 -18.56 -17.80
C GLN A 89 9.96 -19.99 -17.57
N SER A 90 10.83 -20.75 -16.93
CA SER A 90 10.58 -22.15 -16.58
C SER A 90 10.55 -22.39 -15.08
N TYR A 91 10.63 -21.35 -14.24
CA TYR A 91 10.78 -21.46 -12.80
C TYR A 91 9.74 -20.64 -12.04
N ASP A 92 9.26 -21.16 -10.90
CA ASP A 92 8.33 -20.46 -10.01
C ASP A 92 9.09 -19.53 -9.03
N LEU A 93 9.72 -18.49 -9.59
CA LEU A 93 10.36 -17.45 -8.79
C LEU A 93 9.37 -16.64 -7.94
N THR A 94 8.16 -16.45 -8.45
CA THR A 94 7.21 -15.53 -7.86
C THR A 94 6.66 -16.03 -6.54
N ARG A 95 6.25 -17.30 -6.49
CA ARG A 95 5.63 -17.89 -5.28
C ARG A 95 6.59 -17.95 -4.12
N LEU A 96 7.81 -18.39 -4.38
CA LEU A 96 8.88 -18.52 -3.41
C LEU A 96 9.22 -17.18 -2.74
N ASN A 97 8.96 -16.06 -3.42
CA ASN A 97 9.23 -14.71 -2.96
C ASN A 97 7.97 -13.94 -2.51
N GLN A 98 6.88 -14.66 -2.19
CA GLN A 98 5.59 -14.07 -1.81
C GLN A 98 4.87 -14.81 -0.68
N ASP A 99 5.42 -15.90 -0.18
CA ASP A 99 4.69 -16.86 0.67
C ASP A 99 5.02 -16.80 2.16
N ASN A 100 6.08 -16.13 2.60
CA ASN A 100 6.48 -16.04 4.00
C ASN A 100 5.33 -15.54 4.90
N GLY A 101 4.66 -14.46 4.53
CA GLY A 101 3.51 -13.94 5.26
C GLY A 101 2.32 -14.91 5.31
N ASN A 102 2.16 -15.74 4.28
CA ASN A 102 1.11 -16.76 4.22
C ASN A 102 1.42 -17.96 5.12
N LEU A 103 2.69 -18.39 5.14
CA LEU A 103 3.16 -19.54 5.92
C LEU A 103 3.24 -19.22 7.43
N ASN A 104 3.52 -17.99 7.78
CA ASN A 104 3.75 -17.57 9.16
C ASN A 104 2.50 -17.60 10.04
N TYR A 105 1.29 -17.61 9.47
CA TYR A 105 0.05 -17.59 10.24
C TYR A 105 -0.91 -18.68 9.79
N LYS A 106 -1.29 -19.57 10.70
CA LYS A 106 -2.24 -20.66 10.47
C LYS A 106 -3.67 -20.20 10.71
N SER A 107 -4.65 -20.96 10.23
CA SER A 107 -6.07 -20.75 10.58
C SER A 107 -6.28 -20.77 12.09
N GLY A 108 -7.02 -19.80 12.61
CA GLY A 108 -7.25 -19.58 14.04
C GLY A 108 -6.12 -18.82 14.77
N GLN A 109 -5.01 -18.54 14.11
CA GLN A 109 -3.89 -17.82 14.73
C GLN A 109 -4.16 -16.31 14.76
N VAL A 110 -3.84 -15.69 15.89
CA VAL A 110 -3.82 -14.23 16.05
C VAL A 110 -2.59 -13.69 15.32
N PHE A 111 -2.81 -12.82 14.34
CA PHE A 111 -1.72 -12.17 13.60
C PHE A 111 -1.40 -10.75 14.12
N SER A 112 -2.32 -10.17 14.89
CA SER A 112 -2.14 -8.85 15.52
C SER A 112 -2.95 -8.79 16.81
N ALA A 113 -2.36 -8.26 17.87
CA ALA A 113 -3.01 -7.91 19.13
C ALA A 113 -2.37 -6.60 19.61
N ALA A 114 -2.89 -5.48 19.14
CA ALA A 114 -2.24 -4.19 19.27
C ALA A 114 -2.97 -3.24 20.22
N VAL A 115 -2.19 -2.52 21.02
CA VAL A 115 -2.62 -1.29 21.69
C VAL A 115 -2.01 -0.10 20.95
N ARG A 116 -2.81 0.94 20.73
CA ARG A 116 -2.38 2.15 20.03
C ARG A 116 -2.99 3.40 20.62
N GLY A 117 -2.28 4.51 20.47
CA GLY A 117 -2.74 5.83 20.87
C GLY A 117 -2.53 6.85 19.75
N VAL A 118 -3.48 7.76 19.62
CA VAL A 118 -3.38 8.94 18.77
C VAL A 118 -3.74 10.17 19.58
N HIS A 119 -2.89 11.17 19.52
CA HIS A 119 -3.00 12.40 20.29
C HIS A 119 -2.91 13.60 19.38
N ASP A 120 -3.92 14.47 19.43
CA ASP A 120 -4.03 15.68 18.64
C ASP A 120 -4.00 16.89 19.58
N LEU A 121 -3.01 17.75 19.43
CA LEU A 121 -2.95 19.06 20.07
C LEU A 121 -3.23 20.13 19.02
N TYR A 122 -4.35 20.82 19.15
CA TYR A 122 -4.71 21.95 18.31
C TYR A 122 -4.61 23.24 19.13
N LEU A 123 -3.92 24.23 18.59
CA LEU A 123 -3.78 25.56 19.17
C LEU A 123 -4.35 26.61 18.20
N LYS A 124 -5.07 27.57 18.73
CA LYS A 124 -5.58 28.74 17.99
C LYS A 124 -5.24 29.99 18.75
N ALA A 125 -4.50 30.89 18.10
CA ALA A 125 -4.10 32.18 18.62
C ALA A 125 -4.93 33.31 17.97
N PRO A 126 -4.88 34.53 18.50
CA PRO A 126 -5.39 35.71 17.83
C PRO A 126 -4.79 35.92 16.44
N ASP A 127 -5.38 36.82 15.68
CA ASP A 127 -4.87 37.25 14.37
C ASP A 127 -4.72 36.17 13.32
N GLY A 128 -5.53 35.10 13.41
CA GLY A 128 -5.59 34.03 12.39
C GLY A 128 -4.48 33.00 12.45
N TRP A 129 -3.68 32.93 13.53
CA TRP A 129 -2.73 31.84 13.74
C TRP A 129 -3.40 30.60 14.30
N SER A 130 -2.99 29.44 13.80
CA SER A 130 -3.36 28.14 14.38
C SER A 130 -2.27 27.12 14.13
N GLY A 131 -2.27 26.04 14.91
CA GLY A 131 -1.33 24.94 14.75
C GLY A 131 -1.96 23.61 15.13
N LEU A 132 -1.50 22.54 14.51
CA LEU A 132 -1.84 21.17 14.85
C LEU A 132 -0.56 20.36 15.04
N MET A 133 -0.52 19.58 16.11
CA MET A 133 0.47 18.52 16.30
C MET A 133 -0.26 17.22 16.58
N ARG A 134 -0.04 16.22 15.74
CA ARG A 134 -0.61 14.87 15.86
C ARG A 134 0.52 13.86 16.01
N ALA A 135 0.47 13.06 17.07
CA ALA A 135 1.37 11.95 17.29
C ALA A 135 0.59 10.65 17.43
N ALA A 136 1.16 9.57 16.94
CA ALA A 136 0.59 8.23 17.07
C ALA A 136 1.67 7.25 17.53
N TRP A 137 1.25 6.27 18.35
CA TRP A 137 2.08 5.16 18.78
C TRP A 137 1.29 3.86 18.76
N SER A 138 1.98 2.74 18.62
CA SER A 138 1.40 1.41 18.74
C SER A 138 2.40 0.39 19.26
N TYR A 139 1.88 -0.64 19.91
CA TYR A 139 2.61 -1.84 20.29
C TYR A 139 1.74 -3.05 19.99
N ASP A 140 2.26 -4.02 19.22
CA ASP A 140 1.57 -5.24 18.85
C ASP A 140 2.21 -6.44 19.55
N PHE A 141 1.43 -7.13 20.38
CA PHE A 141 1.88 -8.26 21.19
C PHE A 141 1.94 -9.59 20.43
N ALA A 142 1.41 -9.66 19.22
CA ALA A 142 1.28 -10.90 18.47
C ALA A 142 1.97 -10.87 17.09
N ALA A 143 2.35 -9.71 16.58
CA ALA A 143 2.86 -9.57 15.23
C ALA A 143 4.13 -10.39 14.93
N ASP A 144 4.94 -10.70 15.95
CA ASP A 144 6.17 -11.51 15.83
C ASP A 144 5.99 -12.98 16.30
N HIS A 145 4.76 -13.40 16.64
CA HIS A 145 4.45 -14.78 16.96
C HIS A 145 4.13 -15.58 15.68
N THR A 146 5.15 -15.83 14.91
CA THR A 146 5.08 -16.56 13.63
C THR A 146 5.17 -18.07 13.81
N SER A 147 4.60 -18.84 12.88
CA SER A 147 4.55 -20.32 12.96
C SER A 147 5.56 -21.03 12.05
N TYR A 148 6.18 -20.31 11.11
CA TYR A 148 7.04 -20.89 10.09
C TYR A 148 8.47 -20.36 10.19
N ALA A 149 8.66 -19.04 10.11
CA ALA A 149 9.96 -18.41 10.18
C ALA A 149 9.89 -17.14 11.05
N ASP A 150 10.91 -16.91 11.86
CA ASP A 150 11.02 -15.68 12.62
C ASP A 150 11.12 -14.46 11.69
N LEU A 151 10.57 -13.35 12.14
CA LEU A 151 10.73 -12.09 11.42
C LEU A 151 12.18 -11.61 11.52
N GLU A 152 12.73 -11.13 10.43
CA GLU A 152 14.02 -10.44 10.43
C GLU A 152 14.00 -9.25 11.41
N PRO A 153 15.13 -8.91 12.06
CA PRO A 153 15.14 -7.87 13.11
C PRO A 153 14.53 -6.54 12.71
N ASP A 154 14.74 -6.09 11.47
CA ASP A 154 14.15 -4.87 10.96
C ASP A 154 12.62 -5.01 10.74
N ALA A 155 12.16 -6.14 10.20
CA ALA A 155 10.73 -6.46 10.10
C ALA A 155 10.07 -6.49 11.47
N ARG A 156 10.68 -7.21 12.41
CA ARG A 156 10.18 -7.38 13.78
C ARG A 156 10.06 -6.04 14.51
N SER A 157 11.09 -5.21 14.44
CA SER A 157 11.07 -3.90 15.10
C SER A 157 9.92 -3.03 14.63
N HIS A 158 9.62 -3.05 13.32
CA HIS A 158 8.53 -2.27 12.72
C HIS A 158 7.16 -2.90 12.87
N ALA A 159 7.07 -4.23 12.97
CA ALA A 159 5.81 -4.93 13.19
C ALA A 159 5.32 -4.76 14.64
N VAL A 160 6.25 -4.83 15.62
CA VAL A 160 5.91 -4.86 17.05
C VAL A 160 5.63 -3.47 17.60
N HIS A 161 6.44 -2.47 17.27
CA HIS A 161 6.26 -1.13 17.84
C HIS A 161 6.45 -0.02 16.81
N ASP A 162 5.76 1.08 17.04
CA ASP A 162 5.85 2.25 16.19
C ASP A 162 5.52 3.53 16.96
N ILE A 163 6.28 4.58 16.75
CA ILE A 163 6.02 5.94 17.27
C ILE A 163 6.27 6.91 16.13
N ARG A 164 5.26 7.74 15.82
CA ARG A 164 5.35 8.70 14.71
C ARG A 164 4.74 10.03 15.05
N LEU A 165 5.41 11.08 14.59
CA LEU A 165 4.81 12.39 14.41
C LEU A 165 4.12 12.37 13.03
N LEU A 166 2.82 12.56 13.04
CA LEU A 166 1.99 12.66 11.82
C LEU A 166 1.93 14.15 11.38
N ASP A 167 0.76 14.75 11.46
CA ASP A 167 0.64 16.18 11.15
C ASP A 167 1.35 17.03 12.21
N ALA A 168 2.12 18.00 11.77
CA ALA A 168 2.75 19.00 12.65
C ALA A 168 2.99 20.28 11.85
N TYR A 169 2.03 21.20 11.90
CA TYR A 169 2.10 22.42 11.11
C TYR A 169 1.58 23.63 11.85
N VAL A 170 2.03 24.80 11.37
CA VAL A 170 1.48 26.12 11.73
C VAL A 170 0.77 26.68 10.50
N ASN A 171 -0.35 27.32 10.76
CA ASN A 171 -1.23 27.91 9.76
C ASN A 171 -1.44 29.40 10.09
N LYS A 172 -1.38 30.25 9.09
CA LYS A 172 -1.73 31.67 9.17
C LYS A 172 -2.83 31.97 8.17
N GLU A 173 -3.94 32.52 8.66
CA GLU A 173 -5.03 33.03 7.85
C GLU A 173 -5.06 34.55 7.94
N PHE A 174 -5.22 35.21 6.81
CA PHE A 174 -5.33 36.66 6.67
C PHE A 174 -6.10 37.00 5.41
N GLU A 175 -6.44 38.28 5.21
CA GLU A 175 -7.16 38.75 4.03
C GLU A 175 -6.29 39.71 3.23
N ILE A 176 -6.36 39.58 1.90
CA ILE A 176 -5.81 40.55 0.95
C ILE A 176 -6.99 41.01 0.09
N ASP A 177 -7.29 42.31 0.10
CA ASP A 177 -8.40 42.88 -0.65
C ASP A 177 -9.75 42.16 -0.42
N GLN A 178 -10.04 41.80 0.85
CA GLN A 178 -11.22 41.03 1.27
C GLN A 178 -11.25 39.56 0.80
N HIS A 179 -10.18 39.06 0.20
CA HIS A 179 -10.04 37.69 -0.19
C HIS A 179 -9.24 36.92 0.87
N PRO A 180 -9.75 35.79 1.36
CA PRO A 180 -9.05 34.98 2.36
C PRO A 180 -7.82 34.30 1.74
N VAL A 181 -6.71 34.41 2.47
CA VAL A 181 -5.44 33.75 2.14
C VAL A 181 -5.00 32.91 3.32
N ARG A 182 -4.57 31.70 3.05
CA ARG A 182 -4.02 30.77 4.05
C ARG A 182 -2.64 30.32 3.63
N VAL A 183 -1.69 30.46 4.53
CA VAL A 183 -0.35 29.88 4.41
C VAL A 183 -0.18 28.82 5.49
N ARG A 184 0.29 27.63 5.11
CA ARG A 184 0.56 26.55 6.04
C ARG A 184 1.96 25.99 5.83
N VAL A 185 2.69 25.75 6.93
CA VAL A 185 4.08 25.26 6.93
C VAL A 185 4.21 24.13 7.94
N GLY A 186 4.79 23.02 7.51
CA GLY A 186 5.07 21.86 8.37
C GLY A 186 4.65 20.54 7.75
N ASN A 187 4.65 19.49 8.56
CA ASN A 187 4.20 18.17 8.16
C ASN A 187 2.69 18.16 7.93
N GLN A 188 2.27 17.88 6.71
CA GLN A 188 0.87 17.89 6.32
C GLN A 188 0.62 16.99 5.12
N VAL A 189 -0.64 16.67 4.90
CA VAL A 189 -1.16 15.98 3.71
C VAL A 189 -1.88 17.00 2.83
N ILE A 190 -1.71 16.90 1.51
CA ILE A 190 -2.46 17.69 0.53
C ILE A 190 -3.63 16.83 0.03
N SER A 191 -4.85 17.32 0.21
CA SER A 191 -6.06 16.59 -0.18
C SER A 191 -6.63 17.20 -1.47
N TRP A 192 -6.25 16.62 -2.60
CA TRP A 192 -6.72 16.99 -3.94
C TRP A 192 -7.35 15.77 -4.62
N GLY A 193 -8.32 16.02 -5.51
CA GLY A 193 -9.04 14.97 -6.23
C GLY A 193 -10.29 14.48 -5.51
N GLU A 194 -10.95 13.48 -6.12
CA GLU A 194 -12.26 12.96 -5.73
C GLU A 194 -12.24 11.45 -5.44
N ASP A 195 -11.07 10.82 -5.50
CA ASP A 195 -10.90 9.42 -5.14
C ASP A 195 -11.17 9.18 -3.65
N ILE A 196 -11.85 8.07 -3.33
CA ILE A 196 -12.26 7.72 -1.95
C ILE A 196 -11.55 6.44 -1.49
N PHE A 197 -11.64 5.38 -2.30
CA PHE A 197 -11.18 4.03 -1.95
C PHE A 197 -10.03 3.56 -2.82
N ILE A 198 -10.01 3.90 -4.10
CA ILE A 198 -9.11 3.33 -5.10
C ILE A 198 -7.94 4.29 -5.33
N PRO A 199 -6.70 3.90 -4.99
CA PRO A 199 -5.54 4.78 -5.18
C PRO A 199 -5.18 4.94 -6.66
N GLY A 200 -4.38 5.96 -6.97
CA GLY A 200 -3.84 6.18 -8.29
C GLY A 200 -4.45 7.36 -9.04
N GLY A 201 -5.43 8.05 -8.45
CA GLY A 201 -5.98 9.32 -8.92
C GLY A 201 -5.06 10.53 -8.70
N ILE A 202 -5.65 11.71 -8.61
CA ILE A 202 -4.93 12.98 -8.36
C ILE A 202 -4.22 12.95 -7.00
N ASN A 203 -4.82 12.28 -6.01
CA ASN A 203 -4.31 12.17 -4.65
C ASN A 203 -3.07 11.26 -4.48
N SER A 204 -2.59 10.61 -5.53
CA SER A 204 -1.37 9.75 -5.52
C SER A 204 -0.08 10.49 -5.13
N ILE A 205 -0.15 11.79 -4.91
CA ILE A 205 0.95 12.62 -4.40
C ILE A 205 1.27 12.35 -2.93
N ASN A 206 0.32 11.78 -2.18
CA ASN A 206 0.49 11.45 -0.79
C ASN A 206 1.03 10.03 -0.61
N ALA A 207 1.99 9.87 0.28
CA ALA A 207 2.47 8.56 0.68
C ALA A 207 1.53 7.93 1.73
N ILE A 208 1.43 6.60 1.71
CA ILE A 208 0.57 5.80 2.56
C ILE A 208 1.40 4.82 3.38
N ASP A 209 1.02 4.60 4.62
CA ASP A 209 1.48 3.49 5.44
C ASP A 209 0.50 2.32 5.31
N VAL A 210 0.83 1.36 4.42
CA VAL A 210 0.00 0.20 4.11
C VAL A 210 -0.13 -0.72 5.34
N ARG A 211 0.95 -0.87 6.11
CA ARG A 211 0.95 -1.64 7.36
C ARG A 211 -0.07 -1.09 8.37
N ARG A 212 -0.12 0.23 8.52
CA ARG A 212 -1.12 0.87 9.39
C ARG A 212 -2.53 0.68 8.85
N ALA A 213 -2.71 0.77 7.54
CA ALA A 213 -4.01 0.53 6.90
C ALA A 213 -4.57 -0.87 7.22
N HIS A 214 -3.70 -1.85 7.38
CA HIS A 214 -4.06 -3.23 7.72
C HIS A 214 -4.24 -3.49 9.23
N SER A 215 -3.90 -2.53 10.09
CA SER A 215 -3.92 -2.74 11.55
C SER A 215 -5.33 -2.58 12.12
N PRO A 216 -5.83 -3.53 12.94
CA PRO A 216 -7.13 -3.42 13.57
C PRO A 216 -7.28 -2.16 14.43
N GLY A 217 -8.39 -1.44 14.30
CA GLY A 217 -8.67 -0.23 15.08
C GLY A 217 -7.94 1.04 14.64
N VAL A 218 -7.26 1.03 13.49
CA VAL A 218 -6.62 2.21 12.92
C VAL A 218 -7.64 3.28 12.53
N GLN A 219 -7.25 4.55 12.66
CA GLN A 219 -8.04 5.67 12.16
C GLN A 219 -7.47 6.15 10.82
N LEU A 220 -8.33 6.64 9.91
CA LEU A 220 -7.91 7.12 8.59
C LEU A 220 -6.77 8.14 8.64
N LYS A 221 -6.80 9.03 9.63
CA LYS A 221 -5.75 10.05 9.84
C LYS A 221 -4.36 9.48 10.17
N GLU A 222 -4.25 8.18 10.50
CA GLU A 222 -2.98 7.49 10.79
C GLU A 222 -2.36 6.84 9.54
N ILE A 223 -3.14 6.66 8.47
CA ILE A 223 -2.75 5.92 7.28
C ILE A 223 -1.85 6.75 6.37
N PHE A 224 -2.16 8.03 6.24
CA PHE A 224 -1.33 8.94 5.46
C PHE A 224 0.00 9.22 6.16
N ARG A 225 1.04 9.37 5.36
CA ARG A 225 2.37 9.80 5.79
C ARG A 225 2.58 11.27 5.43
N PRO A 226 2.32 12.21 6.34
CA PRO A 226 2.52 13.64 6.08
C PRO A 226 3.97 13.92 5.69
N ALA A 227 4.16 14.95 4.87
CA ALA A 227 5.48 15.42 4.47
C ALA A 227 5.67 16.90 4.86
N PRO A 228 6.93 17.36 5.03
CA PRO A 228 7.21 18.77 5.24
C PRO A 228 6.88 19.57 3.98
N ILE A 229 5.81 20.36 4.03
CA ILE A 229 5.24 21.11 2.91
C ILE A 229 5.04 22.57 3.33
N LEU A 230 5.33 23.49 2.41
CA LEU A 230 4.81 24.85 2.40
C LEU A 230 3.61 24.88 1.44
N SER A 231 2.43 25.27 1.90
CA SER A 231 1.25 25.44 1.06
C SER A 231 0.65 26.85 1.20
N LEU A 232 0.11 27.34 0.10
CA LEU A 232 -0.62 28.60 -0.01
C LEU A 232 -1.97 28.29 -0.66
N ASN A 233 -3.05 28.76 -0.03
CA ASN A 233 -4.39 28.73 -0.61
C ASN A 233 -4.97 30.14 -0.56
N ALA A 234 -5.52 30.64 -1.66
CA ALA A 234 -6.11 31.96 -1.77
C ALA A 234 -7.38 31.93 -2.60
N GLU A 235 -8.43 32.60 -2.16
CA GLU A 235 -9.54 32.98 -3.00
C GLU A 235 -9.11 34.21 -3.81
N VAL A 236 -9.05 34.12 -5.14
CA VAL A 236 -8.57 35.18 -6.03
C VAL A 236 -9.71 35.93 -6.70
N ALA A 237 -10.89 35.35 -6.72
CA ALA A 237 -12.16 35.96 -7.14
C ALA A 237 -13.30 35.17 -6.49
N LYS A 238 -14.50 35.74 -6.48
CA LYS A 238 -15.70 35.07 -5.94
C LYS A 238 -15.88 33.67 -6.54
N GLY A 239 -15.77 32.64 -5.71
CA GLY A 239 -15.87 31.25 -6.08
C GLY A 239 -14.63 30.66 -6.78
N LEU A 240 -13.58 31.46 -7.04
CA LEU A 240 -12.34 30.99 -7.65
C LEU A 240 -11.22 30.97 -6.62
N SER A 241 -10.72 29.79 -6.28
CA SER A 241 -9.57 29.62 -5.40
C SER A 241 -8.38 29.01 -6.15
N VAL A 242 -7.18 29.38 -5.69
CA VAL A 242 -5.91 28.83 -6.17
C VAL A 242 -5.16 28.27 -4.98
N GLU A 243 -4.63 27.07 -5.12
CA GLU A 243 -3.79 26.45 -4.10
C GLU A 243 -2.48 25.99 -4.75
N GLY A 244 -1.37 26.27 -4.08
CA GLY A 244 -0.05 25.80 -4.46
C GLY A 244 0.69 25.19 -3.28
N TYR A 245 1.55 24.22 -3.53
CA TYR A 245 2.43 23.67 -2.51
C TYR A 245 3.82 23.37 -3.04
N TYR A 246 4.79 23.34 -2.11
CA TYR A 246 6.14 22.84 -2.32
C TYR A 246 6.50 21.85 -1.21
N GLN A 247 6.83 20.61 -1.58
CA GLN A 247 7.28 19.56 -0.66
C GLN A 247 8.80 19.59 -0.56
N THR A 248 9.34 19.77 0.66
CA THR A 248 10.77 19.96 0.90
C THR A 248 11.52 18.68 1.17
N ARG A 249 10.82 17.58 1.48
CA ARG A 249 11.40 16.26 1.73
C ARG A 249 10.54 15.18 1.11
N TRP A 250 11.17 14.28 0.36
CA TRP A 250 10.49 13.12 -0.20
C TRP A 250 10.11 12.11 0.90
N ASN A 251 9.00 11.42 0.71
CA ASN A 251 8.58 10.24 1.45
C ASN A 251 7.91 9.25 0.49
N GLY A 252 8.14 7.96 0.69
CA GLY A 252 7.51 6.88 -0.07
C GLY A 252 6.47 6.13 0.76
N TYR A 253 5.80 5.14 0.13
CA TYR A 253 4.93 4.22 0.84
C TYR A 253 5.71 3.41 1.87
N GLU A 254 5.05 3.05 2.96
CA GLU A 254 5.52 2.05 3.92
C GLU A 254 4.71 0.77 3.70
N PHE A 255 5.40 -0.32 3.38
CA PHE A 255 4.75 -1.60 3.12
C PHE A 255 4.71 -2.44 4.39
N ASP A 256 3.89 -3.50 4.37
CA ASP A 256 3.90 -4.50 5.42
C ASP A 256 5.31 -5.09 5.56
N PRO A 257 5.84 -5.23 6.78
CA PRO A 257 7.13 -5.90 7.00
C PRO A 257 7.09 -7.33 6.49
N VAL A 258 8.18 -7.77 5.87
CA VAL A 258 8.29 -9.11 5.28
C VAL A 258 7.99 -10.19 6.33
N GLY A 259 7.18 -11.15 5.94
CA GLY A 259 6.75 -12.25 6.80
C GLY A 259 5.57 -11.96 7.71
N THR A 260 5.06 -10.71 7.79
CA THR A 260 3.81 -10.41 8.51
C THR A 260 2.59 -10.86 7.70
N PHE A 261 1.43 -10.99 8.35
CA PHE A 261 0.22 -11.59 7.75
C PHE A 261 -0.22 -10.97 6.41
N PHE A 262 -0.10 -9.67 6.26
CA PHE A 262 -0.49 -8.98 5.04
C PHE A 262 0.64 -8.84 4.01
N SER A 263 1.88 -9.20 4.36
CA SER A 263 2.99 -9.18 3.41
C SER A 263 2.73 -10.17 2.26
N THR A 264 2.74 -9.65 1.04
CA THR A 264 2.59 -10.41 -0.20
C THR A 264 3.86 -10.40 -1.05
N SER A 265 4.98 -9.96 -0.46
CA SER A 265 6.30 -9.92 -1.10
C SER A 265 7.37 -10.12 -0.05
N ASP A 266 8.37 -10.95 -0.34
CA ASP A 266 9.54 -11.13 0.50
C ASP A 266 10.72 -10.23 0.06
N ILE A 267 10.51 -9.49 -1.05
CA ILE A 267 11.49 -8.55 -1.63
C ILE A 267 11.18 -7.10 -1.23
N VAL A 268 9.89 -6.76 -1.10
CA VAL A 268 9.42 -5.40 -0.81
C VAL A 268 8.91 -5.33 0.61
N GLY A 269 9.45 -4.39 1.39
CA GLY A 269 9.11 -4.19 2.79
C GLY A 269 10.33 -4.28 3.70
N ARG A 270 10.15 -3.87 4.96
CA ARG A 270 11.19 -3.98 5.98
C ARG A 270 11.52 -5.45 6.25
N GLY A 271 12.81 -5.76 6.43
CA GLY A 271 13.28 -7.11 6.68
C GLY A 271 13.47 -7.95 5.41
N SER A 272 13.39 -7.35 4.20
CA SER A 272 13.75 -8.04 2.97
C SER A 272 15.25 -8.37 2.94
N THR A 273 15.57 -9.63 2.70
CA THR A 273 16.96 -10.12 2.59
C THR A 273 17.40 -10.33 1.14
N GLY A 274 16.46 -10.34 0.19
CA GLY A 274 16.71 -10.51 -1.24
C GLY A 274 15.66 -11.38 -1.90
N ALA A 275 15.95 -11.81 -3.13
CA ALA A 275 15.07 -12.70 -3.90
C ALA A 275 15.60 -14.13 -3.88
N PHE A 276 14.75 -15.06 -3.47
CA PHE A 276 15.08 -16.50 -3.44
C PHE A 276 14.97 -17.12 -4.82
N LEU A 277 15.95 -17.96 -5.17
CA LEU A 277 15.96 -18.73 -6.40
C LEU A 277 15.42 -20.15 -6.14
N PRO A 278 14.52 -20.69 -6.99
CA PRO A 278 14.04 -22.06 -6.85
C PRO A 278 15.19 -23.07 -6.88
N THR A 279 15.08 -24.09 -6.04
CA THR A 279 16.03 -25.23 -5.99
C THR A 279 16.22 -25.89 -7.36
N SER A 280 15.15 -25.98 -8.16
CA SER A 280 15.22 -26.50 -9.53
C SER A 280 16.14 -25.68 -10.45
N LEU A 281 16.10 -24.34 -10.33
CA LEU A 281 17.00 -23.46 -11.08
C LEU A 281 18.43 -23.63 -10.59
N VAL A 282 18.65 -23.59 -9.28
CA VAL A 282 19.97 -23.77 -8.67
C VAL A 282 20.58 -25.09 -9.14
N ASN A 283 19.84 -26.19 -9.08
CA ASN A 283 20.31 -27.50 -9.49
C ASN A 283 20.60 -27.61 -11.00
N SER A 284 19.86 -26.89 -11.84
CA SER A 284 20.13 -26.86 -13.28
C SER A 284 21.49 -26.25 -13.62
N VAL A 285 22.00 -25.39 -12.76
CA VAL A 285 23.29 -24.72 -12.90
C VAL A 285 24.40 -25.46 -12.19
N THR A 286 24.15 -25.92 -10.97
CA THR A 286 25.16 -26.59 -10.14
C THR A 286 25.42 -28.01 -10.59
N GLY A 287 24.41 -28.71 -11.12
CA GLY A 287 24.53 -30.08 -11.61
C GLY A 287 25.60 -30.28 -12.69
N PRO A 288 25.63 -29.49 -13.78
CA PRO A 288 26.67 -29.54 -14.79
C PRO A 288 28.07 -29.22 -14.28
N LEU A 289 28.17 -28.49 -13.16
CA LEU A 289 29.44 -28.14 -12.51
C LEU A 289 29.93 -29.19 -11.50
N GLY A 290 29.17 -30.30 -11.34
CA GLY A 290 29.48 -31.36 -10.35
C GLY A 290 29.30 -30.92 -8.89
N LEU A 291 28.55 -29.83 -8.66
CA LEU A 291 28.22 -29.36 -7.31
C LEU A 291 27.01 -30.14 -6.76
N PRO A 292 26.91 -30.33 -5.42
CA PRO A 292 25.79 -31.05 -4.82
C PRO A 292 24.45 -30.40 -5.14
N SER A 293 23.47 -31.21 -5.49
CA SER A 293 22.09 -30.77 -5.72
C SER A 293 21.42 -30.41 -4.39
N ALA A 294 20.62 -29.35 -4.39
CA ALA A 294 19.71 -29.09 -3.28
C ALA A 294 18.60 -30.17 -3.25
N PRO A 295 18.29 -30.80 -2.12
CA PRO A 295 17.21 -31.77 -2.03
C PRO A 295 15.86 -31.09 -2.31
N PRO A 296 14.93 -31.76 -3.05
CA PRO A 296 13.57 -31.27 -3.20
C PRO A 296 12.87 -31.17 -1.84
N GLY A 297 12.08 -30.11 -1.64
CA GLY A 297 11.22 -29.96 -0.45
C GLY A 297 11.94 -29.57 0.84
N THR A 298 13.09 -28.93 0.76
CA THR A 298 13.76 -28.38 1.94
C THR A 298 13.02 -27.13 2.42
N VAL A 299 12.25 -27.30 3.47
CA VAL A 299 11.39 -26.30 4.09
C VAL A 299 12.23 -25.29 4.89
N GLY A 300 11.81 -24.02 4.86
CA GLY A 300 12.23 -23.03 5.85
C GLY A 300 13.49 -22.28 5.52
N ASP A 301 13.50 -21.61 4.40
CA ASP A 301 14.64 -20.75 4.08
C ASP A 301 14.40 -19.31 4.54
N THR A 302 15.00 -18.96 5.66
CA THR A 302 15.10 -17.60 6.16
C THR A 302 16.32 -16.87 5.58
N GLY A 303 16.76 -17.24 4.38
CA GLY A 303 17.63 -16.37 3.59
C GLY A 303 19.10 -16.72 3.51
N THR A 304 19.62 -17.73 4.17
CA THR A 304 21.05 -18.05 4.01
C THR A 304 21.28 -19.56 4.03
N ARG A 305 21.09 -20.19 2.87
CA ARG A 305 21.43 -21.59 2.70
C ARG A 305 22.81 -21.75 2.08
N ILE A 306 23.55 -22.71 2.62
CA ILE A 306 24.77 -23.20 2.00
C ILE A 306 24.51 -24.54 1.37
N ILE A 307 24.86 -24.66 0.10
CA ILE A 307 25.08 -25.92 -0.58
C ILE A 307 26.59 -26.07 -0.75
N GLY A 308 27.17 -27.08 -0.18
CA GLY A 308 28.61 -27.27 -0.27
C GLY A 308 29.07 -28.64 0.21
N ILE A 309 30.40 -28.84 0.21
CA ILE A 309 31.04 -30.01 0.81
C ILE A 309 31.65 -29.54 2.14
N ASN A 310 31.31 -30.21 3.22
CA ASN A 310 31.93 -29.96 4.51
C ASN A 310 33.43 -30.28 4.43
N PRO A 311 34.32 -29.28 4.57
CA PRO A 311 35.75 -29.48 4.41
C PRO A 311 36.36 -30.45 5.42
N SER A 312 35.71 -30.64 6.56
CA SER A 312 36.19 -31.56 7.61
C SER A 312 35.75 -33.01 7.44
N THR A 313 34.61 -33.22 6.75
CA THR A 313 34.01 -34.56 6.59
C THR A 313 33.94 -35.05 5.14
N GLY A 314 34.18 -34.16 4.17
CA GLY A 314 34.04 -34.45 2.74
C GLY A 314 32.61 -34.75 2.30
N LEU A 315 31.60 -34.57 3.17
CA LEU A 315 30.22 -34.87 2.87
C LEU A 315 29.47 -33.62 2.38
N PRO A 316 28.59 -33.77 1.40
CA PRO A 316 27.72 -32.69 0.94
C PRO A 316 26.78 -32.25 2.06
N PHE A 317 26.58 -30.95 2.20
CA PHE A 317 25.60 -30.39 3.10
C PHE A 317 24.74 -29.33 2.40
N ASN A 318 23.49 -29.26 2.84
CA ASN A 318 22.55 -28.22 2.47
C ASN A 318 21.83 -27.83 3.77
N ARG A 319 22.24 -26.73 4.39
CA ARG A 319 21.65 -26.24 5.62
C ARG A 319 21.72 -24.74 5.72
N GLN A 320 20.85 -24.17 6.50
CA GLN A 320 20.91 -22.77 6.86
C GLN A 320 22.16 -22.47 7.68
N LEU A 321 22.84 -21.37 7.36
CA LEU A 321 23.91 -20.84 8.21
C LEU A 321 23.33 -20.15 9.43
N THR A 322 23.94 -20.39 10.56
CA THR A 322 23.69 -19.59 11.75
C THR A 322 24.30 -18.19 11.60
N ALA A 323 23.72 -17.20 12.30
CA ALA A 323 24.26 -15.84 12.32
C ALA A 323 25.74 -15.81 12.80
N GLY A 324 26.13 -16.73 13.68
CA GLY A 324 27.52 -16.88 14.13
C GLY A 324 28.47 -17.36 13.03
N GLU A 325 28.01 -18.29 12.19
CA GLU A 325 28.81 -18.78 11.06
C GLU A 325 28.95 -17.73 9.95
N LEU A 326 27.94 -16.91 9.73
CA LEU A 326 27.99 -15.78 8.81
C LEU A 326 28.94 -14.67 9.30
N ALA A 327 29.04 -14.49 10.60
CA ALA A 327 29.91 -13.50 11.23
C ALA A 327 31.35 -13.98 11.40
N ASP A 328 31.62 -15.28 11.23
CA ASP A 328 32.98 -15.83 11.41
C ASP A 328 33.88 -15.47 10.21
N PRO A 329 34.90 -14.62 10.41
CA PRO A 329 35.80 -14.20 9.34
C PRO A 329 36.63 -15.34 8.73
N ASN A 330 36.77 -16.49 9.41
CA ASN A 330 37.48 -17.66 8.92
C ASN A 330 36.57 -18.54 8.04
N LEU A 331 35.26 -18.53 8.31
CA LEU A 331 34.27 -19.27 7.52
C LEU A 331 33.76 -18.45 6.34
N ASN A 332 33.75 -17.13 6.44
CA ASN A 332 33.27 -16.23 5.41
C ASN A 332 34.03 -16.36 4.06
N PRO A 333 35.36 -16.52 3.98
CA PRO A 333 36.05 -16.77 2.71
C PRO A 333 35.69 -18.10 2.07
N LEU A 334 35.31 -19.12 2.86
CA LEU A 334 34.94 -20.45 2.37
C LEU A 334 33.46 -20.52 1.97
N TYR A 335 32.60 -19.93 2.76
CA TYR A 335 31.15 -20.00 2.59
C TYR A 335 30.54 -18.76 1.93
N GLY A 336 31.21 -17.61 2.04
CA GLY A 336 30.75 -16.37 1.43
C GLY A 336 30.44 -16.52 -0.07
N PRO A 337 31.34 -17.08 -0.89
CA PRO A 337 31.07 -17.36 -2.30
C PRO A 337 29.93 -18.36 -2.52
N LEU A 338 29.80 -19.38 -1.67
CA LEU A 338 28.76 -20.41 -1.78
C LEU A 338 27.39 -19.90 -1.32
N VAL A 339 27.37 -19.05 -0.30
CA VAL A 339 26.16 -18.37 0.17
C VAL A 339 25.60 -17.44 -0.91
N HIS A 340 26.47 -16.68 -1.55
CA HIS A 340 26.08 -15.81 -2.66
C HIS A 340 25.83 -16.57 -3.97
N SER A 341 26.29 -17.82 -4.09
CA SER A 341 26.17 -18.60 -5.33
C SER A 341 24.92 -19.48 -5.41
N GLY A 342 24.20 -19.65 -4.33
CA GLY A 342 23.35 -20.83 -4.32
C GLY A 342 21.85 -20.59 -4.39
N SER A 343 21.27 -19.59 -3.75
CA SER A 343 19.82 -19.53 -3.64
C SER A 343 19.21 -18.15 -3.48
N VAL A 344 20.02 -17.10 -3.34
CA VAL A 344 19.51 -15.75 -3.06
C VAL A 344 20.22 -14.72 -3.93
N ILE A 345 19.43 -13.89 -4.62
CA ILE A 345 19.91 -12.61 -5.14
C ILE A 345 19.86 -11.63 -3.96
N PRO A 346 21.02 -11.19 -3.43
CA PRO A 346 21.04 -10.40 -2.20
C PRO A 346 20.36 -9.04 -2.35
N ARG A 347 19.89 -8.53 -1.24
CA ARG A 347 19.28 -7.21 -1.17
C ARG A 347 20.35 -6.12 -1.18
N GLY A 348 20.29 -5.24 -2.19
CA GLY A 348 21.13 -4.06 -2.30
C GLY A 348 20.55 -2.85 -1.56
N ILE A 349 21.27 -1.73 -1.62
CA ILE A 349 20.83 -0.43 -1.06
C ILE A 349 19.82 0.21 -2.00
N ASP A 350 18.69 0.62 -1.48
CA ASP A 350 17.62 1.29 -2.23
C ASP A 350 18.06 2.64 -2.79
N HIS A 351 17.58 2.93 -3.98
CA HIS A 351 17.78 4.22 -4.63
C HIS A 351 16.57 5.11 -4.38
N ASN A 352 16.64 5.91 -3.31
CA ASN A 352 15.59 6.86 -2.96
C ASN A 352 15.72 8.15 -3.80
N PRO A 353 14.61 8.79 -4.20
CA PRO A 353 14.62 10.05 -4.90
C PRO A 353 15.22 11.20 -4.07
N ARG A 354 15.65 12.24 -4.78
CA ARG A 354 16.04 13.48 -4.14
C ARG A 354 14.86 14.16 -3.43
N ASN A 355 15.15 15.01 -2.46
CA ASN A 355 14.13 15.71 -1.67
C ASN A 355 13.47 16.88 -2.43
N SER A 356 14.18 17.53 -3.35
CA SER A 356 13.74 18.74 -4.06
C SER A 356 12.94 18.43 -5.33
N GLY A 357 12.20 19.41 -5.84
CA GLY A 357 11.54 19.33 -7.15
C GLY A 357 10.12 18.79 -7.10
N GLN A 358 9.49 18.71 -5.93
CA GLN A 358 8.12 18.26 -5.75
C GLN A 358 7.21 19.43 -5.41
N PHE A 359 6.28 19.77 -6.29
CA PHE A 359 5.34 20.87 -6.09
C PHE A 359 4.06 20.65 -6.90
N GLY A 360 3.02 21.37 -6.54
CA GLY A 360 1.76 21.32 -7.26
C GLY A 360 1.05 22.67 -7.26
N LEU A 361 0.15 22.80 -8.22
CA LEU A 361 -0.77 23.92 -8.39
C LEU A 361 -2.15 23.40 -8.69
N SER A 362 -3.17 23.92 -8.01
CA SER A 362 -4.57 23.67 -8.33
C SER A 362 -5.35 24.98 -8.46
N THR A 363 -6.34 24.96 -9.31
CA THR A 363 -7.35 26.00 -9.42
C THR A 363 -8.72 25.36 -9.28
N ARG A 364 -9.58 26.00 -8.49
CA ARG A 364 -10.92 25.46 -8.19
C ARG A 364 -11.95 26.55 -8.33
N TYR A 365 -12.99 26.27 -9.12
CA TYR A 365 -14.11 27.16 -9.28
C TYR A 365 -15.39 26.52 -8.75
N THR A 366 -16.00 27.18 -7.77
CA THR A 366 -17.30 26.82 -7.24
C THR A 366 -18.37 27.67 -7.92
N PHE A 367 -19.29 27.05 -8.62
CA PHE A 367 -20.41 27.69 -9.29
C PHE A 367 -21.38 28.27 -8.25
N PRO A 368 -21.60 29.61 -8.20
CA PRO A 368 -22.37 30.21 -7.11
C PRO A 368 -23.83 29.75 -7.05
N ASP A 369 -24.43 29.42 -8.19
CA ASP A 369 -25.87 29.10 -8.28
C ASP A 369 -26.17 27.62 -7.95
N SER A 370 -25.35 26.68 -8.45
CA SER A 370 -25.54 25.25 -8.23
C SER A 370 -24.72 24.68 -7.04
N GLY A 371 -23.64 25.35 -6.69
CA GLY A 371 -22.67 24.85 -5.71
C GLY A 371 -21.79 23.72 -6.25
N ASP A 372 -21.84 23.46 -7.55
CA ASP A 372 -20.93 22.52 -8.21
C ASP A 372 -19.49 23.04 -8.16
N GLU A 373 -18.54 22.15 -8.30
CA GLU A 373 -17.13 22.50 -8.23
C GLU A 373 -16.36 21.88 -9.41
N LEU A 374 -15.61 22.70 -10.14
CA LEU A 374 -14.68 22.27 -11.18
C LEU A 374 -13.26 22.63 -10.76
N ALA A 375 -12.34 21.69 -10.82
CA ALA A 375 -10.95 21.96 -10.46
C ALA A 375 -9.98 21.38 -11.50
N PHE A 376 -8.83 22.05 -11.62
CA PHE A 376 -7.70 21.65 -12.46
C PHE A 376 -6.44 21.55 -11.60
N TYR A 377 -5.59 20.58 -11.94
CA TYR A 377 -4.42 20.24 -11.15
C TYR A 377 -3.21 20.02 -12.04
N TYR A 378 -2.08 20.52 -11.58
CA TYR A 378 -0.77 20.15 -12.08
C TYR A 378 0.13 19.78 -10.90
N VAL A 379 0.77 18.62 -10.99
CA VAL A 379 1.67 18.13 -9.95
C VAL A 379 2.96 17.63 -10.57
N ARG A 380 4.08 18.04 -9.99
CA ARG A 380 5.38 17.43 -10.20
C ARG A 380 5.81 16.74 -8.91
N TYR A 381 6.13 15.44 -9.00
CA TYR A 381 6.44 14.61 -7.85
C TYR A 381 7.48 13.54 -8.21
N HIS A 382 7.98 12.84 -7.21
CA HIS A 382 8.76 11.61 -7.37
C HIS A 382 7.88 10.43 -6.96
N ASP A 383 8.06 9.30 -7.62
CA ASP A 383 7.27 8.10 -7.34
C ASP A 383 7.25 7.79 -5.84
N LYS A 384 6.09 7.38 -5.35
CA LYS A 384 5.86 6.98 -3.95
C LYS A 384 5.91 5.47 -3.77
N ILE A 385 5.75 4.74 -4.87
CA ILE A 385 5.73 3.28 -4.95
C ILE A 385 6.98 2.86 -5.70
N PRO A 386 7.80 1.93 -5.15
CA PRO A 386 9.01 1.47 -5.81
C PRO A 386 8.72 0.42 -6.87
N PHE A 387 9.72 0.20 -7.70
CA PHE A 387 9.87 -1.00 -8.50
C PHE A 387 11.22 -1.67 -8.19
N ALA A 388 11.31 -2.99 -8.40
CA ALA A 388 12.54 -3.73 -8.14
C ALA A 388 13.48 -3.64 -9.35
N SER A 389 14.69 -3.13 -9.14
CA SER A 389 15.78 -3.08 -10.12
C SER A 389 16.91 -4.02 -9.72
N ILE A 390 17.69 -4.46 -10.71
CA ILE A 390 18.82 -5.35 -10.51
C ILE A 390 20.10 -4.61 -10.91
N ARG A 391 21.12 -4.69 -10.06
CA ARG A 391 22.47 -4.20 -10.37
C ARG A 391 23.38 -5.37 -10.63
N VAL A 392 24.08 -5.33 -11.75
CA VAL A 392 25.08 -6.34 -12.09
C VAL A 392 26.38 -6.04 -11.33
N ASN A 393 26.81 -6.98 -10.51
CA ASN A 393 28.09 -6.94 -9.83
C ASN A 393 29.09 -7.86 -10.56
N GLN A 394 30.36 -7.82 -10.23
CA GLN A 394 31.33 -8.70 -10.85
C GLN A 394 31.18 -10.13 -10.32
N GLY A 395 30.69 -11.05 -11.16
CA GLY A 395 30.73 -12.47 -10.89
C GLY A 395 32.13 -13.04 -10.99
N THR A 396 32.38 -14.09 -10.23
CA THR A 396 33.57 -14.95 -10.42
C THR A 396 33.08 -16.31 -10.88
N THR A 397 33.95 -17.10 -11.53
CA THR A 397 33.65 -18.50 -11.88
C THR A 397 33.29 -19.35 -10.67
N ALA A 398 33.63 -18.94 -9.46
CA ALA A 398 33.28 -19.60 -8.21
C ALA A 398 31.93 -19.17 -7.65
N ASN A 399 31.31 -18.12 -8.19
CA ASN A 399 30.02 -17.60 -7.74
C ASN A 399 29.19 -17.12 -8.94
N PRO A 400 28.53 -18.02 -9.65
CA PRO A 400 27.76 -17.66 -10.85
C PRO A 400 26.51 -16.84 -10.56
N PHE A 401 26.01 -16.76 -9.31
CA PHE A 401 24.85 -15.99 -8.92
C PHE A 401 25.13 -14.77 -8.04
N GLY A 402 26.34 -14.63 -7.50
CA GLY A 402 26.74 -13.49 -6.66
C GLY A 402 27.05 -12.21 -7.44
N TRP A 403 26.73 -12.19 -8.72
CA TRP A 403 26.99 -11.09 -9.65
C TRP A 403 25.80 -10.12 -9.78
N GLN A 404 24.76 -10.27 -8.99
CA GLN A 404 23.60 -9.37 -8.99
C GLN A 404 23.18 -9.01 -7.57
N ASP A 405 22.65 -7.81 -7.40
CA ASP A 405 21.84 -7.43 -6.23
C ASP A 405 20.50 -6.86 -6.70
N ILE A 406 19.46 -7.09 -5.90
CA ILE A 406 18.11 -6.54 -6.12
C ILE A 406 17.90 -5.39 -5.15
N TYR A 407 17.36 -4.26 -5.62
CA TYR A 407 17.06 -3.10 -4.79
C TYR A 407 15.78 -2.41 -5.24
N LEU A 408 15.19 -1.63 -4.36
CA LEU A 408 14.03 -0.81 -4.70
C LEU A 408 14.48 0.52 -5.29
N ASP A 409 13.86 0.89 -6.39
CA ASP A 409 14.14 2.10 -7.15
C ASP A 409 12.85 2.91 -7.32
N TYR A 410 12.97 4.21 -7.38
CA TYR A 410 11.86 5.15 -7.51
C TYR A 410 12.19 6.15 -8.62
N ALA A 411 11.27 6.35 -9.52
CA ALA A 411 11.49 7.33 -10.58
C ALA A 411 11.25 8.76 -10.10
N GLU A 412 12.06 9.67 -10.62
CA GLU A 412 12.00 11.09 -10.32
C GLU A 412 11.24 11.88 -11.41
N ASP A 413 10.85 13.11 -11.07
CA ASP A 413 10.33 14.11 -12.00
C ASP A 413 9.10 13.66 -12.80
N ARG A 414 8.17 13.01 -12.11
CA ARG A 414 6.87 12.65 -12.67
C ARG A 414 5.95 13.86 -12.73
N ASN A 415 5.18 13.94 -13.80
CA ASN A 415 4.17 14.98 -13.96
C ASN A 415 2.78 14.35 -13.99
N LEU A 416 1.83 15.00 -13.34
CA LEU A 416 0.42 14.65 -13.35
C LEU A 416 -0.38 15.90 -13.71
N PHE A 417 -1.31 15.73 -14.64
CA PHE A 417 -2.34 16.71 -14.97
C PHE A 417 -3.68 16.11 -14.57
N GLY A 418 -4.52 16.87 -13.90
CA GLY A 418 -5.81 16.41 -13.41
C GLY A 418 -6.93 17.41 -13.64
N VAL A 419 -8.14 16.90 -13.75
CA VAL A 419 -9.38 17.65 -13.70
C VAL A 419 -10.37 16.90 -12.83
N SER A 420 -11.10 17.60 -11.98
CA SER A 420 -12.19 17.03 -11.20
C SER A 420 -13.46 17.88 -11.30
N TYR A 421 -14.60 17.24 -11.12
CA TYR A 421 -15.89 17.88 -11.05
C TYR A 421 -16.76 17.23 -9.98
N ASN A 422 -17.31 18.07 -9.11
CA ASN A 422 -18.24 17.69 -8.04
C ASN A 422 -19.61 18.28 -8.29
N THR A 423 -20.66 17.51 -8.10
CA THR A 423 -22.05 17.95 -8.21
C THR A 423 -22.97 17.25 -7.25
N ARG A 424 -24.17 17.77 -7.09
CA ARG A 424 -25.26 17.17 -6.33
C ARG A 424 -26.50 17.03 -7.18
N ALA A 425 -27.12 15.85 -7.10
CA ALA A 425 -28.39 15.57 -7.76
C ALA A 425 -29.36 14.93 -6.73
N GLY A 426 -30.31 15.72 -6.22
CA GLY A 426 -31.16 15.30 -5.11
C GLY A 426 -30.36 14.98 -3.85
N ASP A 427 -30.54 13.76 -3.34
CA ASP A 427 -29.84 13.26 -2.14
C ASP A 427 -28.44 12.72 -2.43
N TRP A 428 -28.02 12.72 -3.71
CA TRP A 428 -26.74 12.18 -4.13
C TRP A 428 -25.68 13.27 -4.30
N ALA A 429 -24.47 12.97 -3.86
CA ALA A 429 -23.26 13.71 -4.22
C ALA A 429 -22.40 12.83 -5.13
N PHE A 430 -21.97 13.40 -6.25
CA PHE A 430 -21.10 12.76 -7.22
C PHE A 430 -19.80 13.51 -7.33
N GLY A 431 -18.69 12.78 -7.39
CA GLY A 431 -17.38 13.30 -7.71
C GLY A 431 -16.82 12.54 -8.91
N THR A 432 -16.21 13.24 -9.82
CA THR A 432 -15.50 12.63 -10.95
C THR A 432 -14.11 13.24 -11.06
N GLU A 433 -13.14 12.43 -11.44
CA GLU A 433 -11.82 12.94 -11.77
C GLU A 433 -11.20 12.16 -12.94
N LEU A 434 -10.37 12.86 -13.70
CA LEU A 434 -9.52 12.30 -14.73
C LEU A 434 -8.10 12.81 -14.49
N SER A 435 -7.15 11.89 -14.37
CA SER A 435 -5.72 12.19 -14.28
C SER A 435 -4.96 11.65 -15.48
N PHE A 436 -3.95 12.38 -15.93
CA PHE A 436 -3.03 12.01 -17.00
C PHE A 436 -1.60 12.09 -16.51
N ARG A 437 -0.83 11.02 -16.71
CA ARG A 437 0.60 10.95 -16.48
C ARG A 437 1.32 10.64 -17.78
N PRO A 438 2.13 11.58 -18.30
CA PRO A 438 2.93 11.34 -19.51
C PRO A 438 3.97 10.24 -19.33
N LYS A 439 4.43 10.05 -18.09
CA LYS A 439 5.42 9.06 -17.69
C LYS A 439 4.97 8.42 -16.39
N GLU A 440 4.50 7.20 -16.46
CA GLU A 440 4.22 6.32 -15.33
C GLU A 440 5.25 5.20 -15.32
N SER A 441 5.71 4.79 -14.16
CA SER A 441 6.62 3.65 -14.02
C SER A 441 5.87 2.35 -14.19
N ILE A 442 5.97 1.74 -15.37
CA ILE A 442 5.37 0.45 -15.69
C ILE A 442 6.37 -0.65 -15.35
N PRO A 443 6.05 -1.54 -14.41
CA PRO A 443 6.96 -2.60 -13.99
C PRO A 443 7.27 -3.58 -15.12
N ILE A 444 8.56 -3.92 -15.23
CA ILE A 444 9.07 -4.97 -16.11
C ILE A 444 9.91 -5.95 -15.31
N ASP A 445 10.06 -7.15 -15.81
CA ASP A 445 10.91 -8.19 -15.24
C ASP A 445 12.04 -8.54 -16.22
N PRO A 446 13.22 -7.91 -16.10
CA PRO A 446 14.37 -8.20 -16.96
C PRO A 446 14.87 -9.65 -16.83
N THR A 447 14.53 -10.36 -15.75
CA THR A 447 15.03 -11.72 -15.51
C THR A 447 14.46 -12.77 -16.46
N ILE A 448 13.31 -12.49 -17.08
CA ILE A 448 12.68 -13.40 -18.04
C ILE A 448 13.25 -13.26 -19.47
N VAL A 449 14.11 -12.27 -19.72
CA VAL A 449 14.65 -12.01 -21.06
C VAL A 449 15.77 -13.00 -21.37
N ALA A 450 15.53 -13.88 -22.35
CA ALA A 450 16.49 -14.91 -22.77
C ALA A 450 17.43 -14.45 -23.90
N ASN A 451 16.98 -13.51 -24.75
CA ASN A 451 17.73 -13.06 -25.91
C ASN A 451 18.71 -11.94 -25.54
N PRO A 452 20.05 -12.15 -25.63
CA PRO A 452 21.04 -11.10 -25.35
C PRO A 452 20.95 -9.86 -26.25
N ALA A 453 20.34 -9.97 -27.43
CA ALA A 453 20.10 -8.84 -28.33
C ALA A 453 18.92 -7.97 -27.90
N ASN A 454 18.07 -8.42 -27.01
CA ASN A 454 16.97 -7.65 -26.46
C ASN A 454 17.53 -6.51 -25.58
N PRO A 455 17.06 -5.25 -25.72
CA PRO A 455 17.57 -4.13 -24.93
C PRO A 455 17.33 -4.26 -23.42
N TYR A 456 16.36 -5.10 -23.02
CA TYR A 456 16.05 -5.37 -21.61
C TYR A 456 16.81 -6.57 -21.03
N TYR A 457 17.68 -7.22 -21.81
CA TYR A 457 18.45 -8.36 -21.33
C TYR A 457 19.33 -8.00 -20.13
N CYS A 458 19.29 -8.82 -19.10
CA CYS A 458 20.00 -8.61 -17.85
C CYS A 458 20.69 -9.90 -17.36
N ASN A 459 21.64 -10.39 -18.13
CA ASN A 459 22.40 -11.60 -17.76
C ASN A 459 21.52 -12.77 -17.28
N ALA A 460 20.36 -12.95 -17.91
CA ALA A 460 19.43 -14.02 -17.56
C ALA A 460 19.92 -15.42 -17.94
N ASP A 461 20.95 -15.50 -18.77
CA ASP A 461 21.67 -16.73 -19.08
C ASP A 461 23.01 -16.82 -18.33
N LEU A 462 23.60 -17.99 -18.34
CA LEU A 462 24.87 -18.28 -17.65
C LEU A 462 26.08 -18.17 -18.56
N ASN A 463 25.92 -17.70 -19.80
CA ASN A 463 27.02 -17.54 -20.72
C ASN A 463 27.83 -16.26 -20.40
N PRO A 464 29.09 -16.37 -19.94
CA PRO A 464 29.91 -15.21 -19.63
C PRO A 464 30.09 -14.21 -20.79
N ALA A 465 29.97 -14.68 -22.03
CA ALA A 465 30.05 -13.81 -23.20
C ALA A 465 28.90 -12.81 -23.32
N ASN A 466 27.78 -13.09 -22.66
CA ASN A 466 26.57 -12.27 -22.64
C ASN A 466 26.48 -11.36 -21.41
N TYR A 467 27.44 -11.42 -20.48
CA TYR A 467 27.36 -10.66 -19.23
C TYR A 467 27.44 -9.15 -19.49
N ARG A 468 26.55 -8.44 -18.81
CA ARG A 468 26.62 -6.98 -18.74
C ARG A 468 27.80 -6.56 -17.83
N PRO A 469 28.42 -5.38 -18.07
CA PRO A 469 29.52 -4.92 -17.24
C PRO A 469 29.07 -4.66 -15.80
N THR A 470 29.99 -4.78 -14.86
CA THR A 470 29.80 -4.42 -13.46
C THR A 470 29.25 -3.00 -13.32
N GLY A 471 28.26 -2.84 -12.46
CA GLY A 471 27.56 -1.57 -12.25
C GLY A 471 26.43 -1.30 -13.24
N TYR A 472 26.24 -2.17 -14.26
CA TYR A 472 25.08 -2.04 -15.15
C TYR A 472 23.78 -2.24 -14.38
N VAL A 473 22.83 -1.34 -14.60
CA VAL A 473 21.52 -1.36 -13.95
C VAL A 473 20.47 -1.89 -14.92
N CYS A 474 19.88 -3.00 -14.57
CA CYS A 474 18.67 -3.52 -15.20
C CYS A 474 17.47 -2.89 -14.48
N ARG A 475 17.03 -1.79 -15.03
CA ARG A 475 15.91 -1.07 -14.44
C ARG A 475 14.62 -1.92 -14.49
N GLY A 476 13.93 -2.04 -13.37
CA GLY A 476 12.70 -2.84 -13.24
C GLY A 476 11.42 -2.11 -13.68
N ALA A 477 11.53 -0.98 -14.36
CA ALA A 477 10.38 -0.27 -14.91
C ALA A 477 10.74 0.51 -16.17
N ILE A 478 9.73 0.74 -17.01
CA ILE A 478 9.78 1.63 -18.19
C ILE A 478 8.78 2.76 -18.03
N ASP A 479 9.01 3.86 -18.72
CA ASP A 479 8.12 5.02 -18.71
C ASP A 479 7.09 4.89 -19.83
N GLN A 480 5.80 4.86 -19.47
CA GLN A 480 4.68 4.87 -20.42
C GLN A 480 3.58 5.81 -19.96
N LYS A 481 2.66 6.15 -20.85
CA LYS A 481 1.51 7.01 -20.54
C LYS A 481 0.47 6.25 -19.73
N LYS A 482 -0.19 6.98 -18.80
CA LYS A 482 -1.33 6.48 -18.03
C LYS A 482 -2.42 7.54 -17.95
N TYR A 483 -3.65 7.12 -18.20
CA TYR A 483 -4.86 7.86 -17.86
C TYR A 483 -5.59 7.09 -16.75
N GLN A 484 -6.12 7.80 -15.78
CA GLN A 484 -6.96 7.19 -14.75
C GLN A 484 -8.18 8.03 -14.48
N PHE A 485 -9.34 7.40 -14.51
CA PHE A 485 -10.65 7.97 -14.27
C PHE A 485 -11.24 7.41 -12.99
N HIS A 486 -11.90 8.27 -12.21
CA HIS A 486 -12.70 7.88 -11.04
C HIS A 486 -14.08 8.50 -11.11
N LEU A 487 -15.07 7.76 -10.66
CA LEU A 487 -16.44 8.21 -10.44
C LEU A 487 -16.85 7.77 -9.04
N THR A 488 -17.12 8.73 -8.17
CA THR A 488 -17.59 8.49 -6.82
C THR A 488 -19.05 8.87 -6.67
N ALA A 489 -19.79 8.14 -5.85
CA ALA A 489 -21.17 8.44 -5.51
C ALA A 489 -21.40 8.24 -4.02
N LEU A 490 -21.99 9.24 -3.38
CA LEU A 490 -22.34 9.24 -1.96
C LEU A 490 -23.83 9.57 -1.80
N ASN A 491 -24.54 8.80 -0.97
CA ASN A 491 -25.89 9.10 -0.52
C ASN A 491 -26.01 8.91 0.98
N ILE A 492 -26.60 9.85 1.67
CA ILE A 492 -26.97 9.70 3.08
C ILE A 492 -28.46 9.40 3.15
N PHE A 493 -28.80 8.21 3.64
CA PHE A 493 -30.17 7.75 3.75
C PHE A 493 -30.87 8.47 4.91
N THR A 494 -32.01 9.07 4.62
CA THR A 494 -32.91 9.66 5.59
C THR A 494 -34.31 9.11 5.38
N PRO A 495 -35.22 9.13 6.41
CA PRO A 495 -36.58 8.61 6.28
C PRO A 495 -37.43 9.25 5.17
N GLY A 496 -37.12 10.50 4.80
CA GLY A 496 -37.77 11.24 3.72
C GLY A 496 -37.06 11.21 2.37
N GLY A 497 -35.84 10.65 2.30
CA GLY A 497 -35.01 10.62 1.09
C GLY A 497 -35.27 9.40 0.21
N SER A 498 -34.43 9.26 -0.83
CA SER A 498 -34.54 8.22 -1.88
C SER A 498 -34.58 6.79 -1.33
N PHE A 499 -33.91 6.49 -0.21
CA PHE A 499 -33.87 5.19 0.44
C PHE A 499 -34.72 5.08 1.71
N GLY A 500 -35.64 6.03 1.94
CA GLY A 500 -36.52 6.03 3.12
C GLY A 500 -37.39 4.77 3.24
N GLY A 501 -37.76 4.14 2.10
CA GLY A 501 -38.45 2.86 2.07
C GLY A 501 -37.61 1.71 2.62
N LEU A 502 -36.33 1.65 2.24
CA LEU A 502 -35.37 0.66 2.74
C LEU A 502 -35.15 0.83 4.25
N LEU A 503 -34.93 2.06 4.73
CA LEU A 503 -34.75 2.34 6.16
C LEU A 503 -35.93 1.85 6.98
N ARG A 504 -37.16 2.14 6.53
CA ARG A 504 -38.38 1.66 7.22
C ARG A 504 -38.48 0.13 7.22
N ALA A 505 -38.17 -0.52 6.10
CA ALA A 505 -38.19 -1.98 6.00
C ALA A 505 -37.16 -2.65 6.93
N LEU A 506 -36.01 -2.01 7.13
CA LEU A 506 -34.95 -2.48 8.04
C LEU A 506 -35.16 -2.03 9.49
N GLY A 507 -36.12 -1.14 9.78
CA GLY A 507 -36.29 -0.54 11.11
C GLY A 507 -35.13 0.39 11.52
N ALA A 508 -34.35 0.87 10.56
CA ALA A 508 -33.23 1.77 10.77
C ALA A 508 -33.66 3.24 10.67
N THR A 509 -32.88 4.15 11.25
CA THR A 509 -33.23 5.59 11.28
C THR A 509 -32.43 6.40 10.27
N GLU A 510 -31.25 5.96 9.91
CA GLU A 510 -30.36 6.59 8.94
C GLU A 510 -29.42 5.55 8.33
N GLY A 511 -28.75 5.89 7.27
CA GLY A 511 -27.73 5.05 6.66
C GLY A 511 -26.91 5.83 5.65
N SER A 512 -25.97 5.15 5.03
CA SER A 512 -25.12 5.72 3.98
C SER A 512 -24.80 4.69 2.92
N PHE A 513 -24.63 5.19 1.71
CA PHE A 513 -24.04 4.44 0.60
C PHE A 513 -22.90 5.27 0.04
N THR A 514 -21.76 4.61 -0.18
CA THR A 514 -20.60 5.20 -0.84
C THR A 514 -20.08 4.21 -1.86
N SER A 515 -19.80 4.67 -3.07
CA SER A 515 -19.19 3.81 -4.09
C SER A 515 -18.18 4.59 -4.92
N GLU A 516 -17.22 3.84 -5.48
CA GLU A 516 -16.23 4.35 -6.41
C GLU A 516 -15.98 3.34 -7.51
N LEU A 517 -16.12 3.79 -8.76
CA LEU A 517 -15.68 3.10 -9.95
C LEU A 517 -14.41 3.78 -10.45
N ALA A 518 -13.36 3.00 -10.69
CA ALA A 518 -12.14 3.54 -11.31
C ALA A 518 -11.68 2.68 -12.49
N ALA A 519 -11.05 3.35 -13.46
CA ALA A 519 -10.49 2.72 -14.64
C ALA A 519 -9.12 3.32 -14.96
N ALA A 520 -8.13 2.47 -15.22
CA ALA A 520 -6.78 2.86 -15.64
C ALA A 520 -6.54 2.42 -17.09
N TYR A 521 -6.08 3.34 -17.92
CA TYR A 521 -5.79 3.10 -19.35
C TYR A 521 -4.31 3.39 -19.64
N TYR A 522 -3.64 2.39 -20.19
CA TYR A 522 -2.22 2.41 -20.57
C TYR A 522 -2.10 2.22 -22.08
N PRO A 523 -2.14 3.31 -22.88
CA PRO A 523 -2.19 3.23 -24.35
C PRO A 523 -0.98 2.53 -24.98
N ASP A 524 0.18 2.66 -24.32
CA ASP A 524 1.45 2.20 -24.87
C ASP A 524 1.77 0.73 -24.47
N VAL A 525 0.95 0.07 -23.65
CA VAL A 525 1.13 -1.36 -23.33
C VAL A 525 0.86 -2.20 -24.57
N ASP A 526 1.90 -2.90 -25.04
CA ASP A 526 1.85 -3.80 -26.19
C ASP A 526 2.75 -5.01 -25.97
N LEU A 527 2.13 -6.18 -25.91
CA LEU A 527 2.81 -7.45 -25.63
C LEU A 527 3.64 -7.98 -26.81
N ASN A 528 3.57 -7.34 -27.99
CA ASN A 528 4.28 -7.77 -29.20
C ASN A 528 5.58 -6.99 -29.45
N GLN A 529 5.99 -6.12 -28.54
CA GLN A 529 7.17 -5.26 -28.70
C GLN A 529 8.43 -5.81 -28.01
N GLY A 530 8.44 -7.06 -27.56
CA GLY A 530 9.59 -7.64 -26.85
C GLY A 530 9.88 -7.00 -25.48
N ILE A 531 8.91 -6.29 -24.90
CA ILE A 531 9.01 -5.68 -23.57
C ILE A 531 8.66 -6.75 -22.52
N PRO A 532 9.53 -7.00 -21.53
CA PRO A 532 9.29 -8.00 -20.49
C PRO A 532 8.40 -7.47 -19.39
N TYR A 533 7.14 -7.16 -19.69
CA TYR A 533 6.20 -6.68 -18.67
C TYR A 533 6.13 -7.63 -17.48
N SER A 534 6.12 -7.07 -16.27
CA SER A 534 5.83 -7.85 -15.07
C SER A 534 4.45 -8.46 -15.15
N VAL A 535 4.34 -9.71 -14.76
CA VAL A 535 3.09 -10.49 -14.80
C VAL A 535 2.59 -10.73 -13.38
N THR A 536 1.32 -11.07 -13.25
CA THR A 536 0.77 -11.51 -11.98
C THR A 536 1.34 -12.86 -11.56
N SER A 537 1.09 -13.27 -10.33
CA SER A 537 1.60 -14.53 -9.79
C SER A 537 1.05 -15.80 -10.50
N ASP A 538 0.02 -15.69 -11.33
CA ASP A 538 -0.47 -16.73 -12.24
C ASP A 538 -0.15 -16.40 -13.71
N TYR A 539 0.91 -15.61 -13.93
CA TYR A 539 1.53 -15.30 -15.22
C TYR A 539 0.67 -14.51 -16.21
N ARG A 540 -0.38 -13.84 -15.75
CA ARG A 540 -1.16 -12.93 -16.60
C ARG A 540 -0.42 -11.62 -16.83
N PRO A 541 -0.21 -11.20 -18.08
CA PRO A 541 0.40 -9.91 -18.39
C PRO A 541 -0.57 -8.76 -18.13
N PRO A 542 -0.08 -7.53 -18.02
CA PRO A 542 -0.93 -6.35 -17.91
C PRO A 542 -1.76 -6.13 -19.18
N THR A 543 -2.90 -5.44 -19.01
CA THR A 543 -3.80 -5.06 -20.11
C THR A 543 -3.79 -3.55 -20.32
N LYS A 544 -4.12 -3.11 -21.55
CA LYS A 544 -4.23 -1.67 -21.85
C LYS A 544 -5.28 -0.97 -20.98
N LEU A 545 -6.37 -1.65 -20.68
CA LEU A 545 -7.45 -1.15 -19.83
C LEU A 545 -7.67 -2.10 -18.66
N SER A 546 -7.80 -1.54 -17.48
CA SER A 546 -8.19 -2.25 -16.27
C SER A 546 -9.13 -1.39 -15.44
N SER A 547 -10.07 -2.02 -14.71
CA SER A 547 -11.06 -1.30 -13.93
C SER A 547 -11.52 -2.08 -12.70
N GLY A 548 -12.00 -1.36 -11.70
CA GLY A 548 -12.54 -1.92 -10.48
C GLY A 548 -13.59 -1.04 -9.83
N LEU A 549 -14.36 -1.64 -8.95
CA LEU A 549 -15.45 -1.04 -8.20
C LEU A 549 -15.26 -1.32 -6.71
N VAL A 550 -15.53 -0.31 -5.89
CA VAL A 550 -15.74 -0.47 -4.44
C VAL A 550 -17.09 0.14 -4.09
N ALA A 551 -17.88 -0.56 -3.29
CA ALA A 551 -19.15 -0.07 -2.79
C ALA A 551 -19.30 -0.42 -1.31
N GLN A 552 -19.81 0.51 -0.53
CA GLN A 552 -20.09 0.35 0.90
C GLN A 552 -21.50 0.84 1.20
N ILE A 553 -22.25 0.07 1.97
CA ILE A 553 -23.55 0.44 2.49
C ILE A 553 -23.60 0.15 3.99
N GLY A 554 -24.17 1.07 4.76
CA GLY A 554 -24.38 0.90 6.20
C GLY A 554 -25.69 1.52 6.65
N VAL A 555 -26.24 1.02 7.74
CA VAL A 555 -27.44 1.57 8.38
C VAL A 555 -27.18 1.76 9.87
N ASN A 556 -27.91 2.68 10.52
CA ASN A 556 -27.71 3.02 11.93
C ASN A 556 -28.99 2.87 12.74
N TYR A 557 -28.83 2.29 13.93
CA TYR A 557 -29.85 2.07 14.94
C TYR A 557 -29.47 2.80 16.24
N PRO A 558 -29.92 4.05 16.45
CA PRO A 558 -29.39 4.93 17.49
C PRO A 558 -29.86 4.60 18.92
N ALA A 559 -30.82 3.72 19.08
CA ALA A 559 -31.47 3.46 20.36
C ALA A 559 -31.38 1.99 20.82
N ALA A 560 -30.27 1.32 20.51
CA ALA A 560 -30.00 -0.02 21.02
C ALA A 560 -29.89 -0.03 22.56
N PHE A 561 -30.22 -1.17 23.18
CA PHE A 561 -30.07 -1.41 24.61
C PHE A 561 -30.69 -0.31 25.48
N GLY A 562 -31.95 0.07 25.18
CA GLY A 562 -32.63 1.12 25.94
C GLY A 562 -32.10 2.54 25.75
N GLY A 563 -31.43 2.80 24.60
CA GLY A 563 -30.88 4.10 24.24
C GLY A 563 -29.45 4.35 24.73
N GLN A 564 -28.81 3.38 25.37
CA GLN A 564 -27.44 3.51 25.91
C GLN A 564 -26.36 3.28 24.87
N ALA A 565 -26.70 2.69 23.72
CA ALA A 565 -25.80 2.48 22.61
C ALA A 565 -26.51 2.66 21.27
N SER A 566 -25.72 2.94 20.21
CA SER A 566 -26.14 2.76 18.83
C SER A 566 -25.34 1.63 18.20
N TYR A 567 -25.92 0.92 17.24
CA TYR A 567 -25.17 -0.04 16.42
C TYR A 567 -25.41 0.22 14.95
N ALA A 568 -24.31 0.05 14.19
CA ALA A 568 -24.28 0.31 12.76
C ALA A 568 -23.64 -0.89 12.05
N PRO A 569 -24.44 -1.83 11.52
CA PRO A 569 -23.96 -2.83 10.58
C PRO A 569 -23.63 -2.18 9.24
N ASP A 570 -22.59 -2.67 8.61
CA ASP A 570 -22.14 -2.25 7.28
C ASP A 570 -21.64 -3.43 6.44
N LEU A 571 -21.75 -3.26 5.12
CA LEU A 571 -21.25 -4.18 4.11
C LEU A 571 -20.41 -3.40 3.11
N SER A 572 -19.18 -3.86 2.87
CA SER A 572 -18.31 -3.33 1.82
C SER A 572 -17.94 -4.43 0.83
N VAL A 573 -17.93 -4.11 -0.44
CA VAL A 573 -17.57 -5.02 -1.54
C VAL A 573 -16.57 -4.33 -2.44
N SER A 574 -15.46 -4.99 -2.73
CA SER A 574 -14.52 -4.60 -3.79
C SER A 574 -14.49 -5.65 -4.89
N TYR A 575 -14.33 -5.22 -6.14
CA TYR A 575 -14.30 -6.13 -7.28
C TYR A 575 -13.48 -5.58 -8.45
N GLY A 576 -12.52 -6.37 -8.93
CA GLY A 576 -11.80 -6.11 -10.18
C GLY A 576 -12.68 -6.45 -11.38
N VAL A 577 -13.20 -5.42 -12.06
CA VAL A 577 -14.21 -5.56 -13.13
C VAL A 577 -13.57 -6.08 -14.41
N SER A 578 -12.43 -5.52 -14.82
CA SER A 578 -11.76 -5.93 -16.05
C SER A 578 -10.24 -5.75 -15.97
N GLY A 579 -9.52 -6.58 -16.72
CA GLY A 579 -8.10 -6.47 -16.99
C GLY A 579 -7.18 -6.66 -15.77
N VAL A 580 -5.90 -6.42 -16.01
CA VAL A 580 -4.81 -6.41 -15.02
C VAL A 580 -4.06 -5.10 -15.16
N SER A 581 -3.91 -4.35 -14.09
CA SER A 581 -3.21 -3.07 -14.11
C SER A 581 -1.72 -3.25 -14.40
N ALA A 582 -1.17 -2.40 -15.26
CA ALA A 582 0.26 -2.26 -15.46
C ALA A 582 0.85 -1.34 -14.37
N SER A 583 0.92 -1.82 -13.14
CA SER A 583 1.32 -1.04 -11.97
C SER A 583 2.18 -1.87 -11.03
N ALA A 584 3.09 -1.23 -10.31
CA ALA A 584 3.94 -1.88 -9.30
C ALA A 584 3.13 -2.44 -8.11
N LEU A 585 2.02 -1.80 -7.78
CA LEU A 585 0.97 -2.39 -6.94
C LEU A 585 -0.20 -2.73 -7.87
N PRO A 586 -0.69 -3.97 -7.90
CA PRO A 586 -1.82 -4.32 -8.72
C PRO A 586 -3.04 -3.52 -8.25
N GLY A 587 -3.39 -2.47 -9.00
CA GLY A 587 -4.60 -1.69 -8.74
C GLY A 587 -5.84 -2.53 -9.00
N PHE A 588 -5.90 -3.18 -10.18
CA PHE A 588 -7.01 -4.04 -10.57
C PHE A 588 -6.51 -5.40 -11.06
N ILE A 589 -7.15 -6.44 -10.59
CA ILE A 589 -7.00 -7.82 -11.09
C ILE A 589 -8.41 -8.33 -11.39
N GLN A 590 -8.71 -8.61 -12.64
CA GLN A 590 -10.04 -9.05 -13.05
C GLN A 590 -10.52 -10.27 -12.25
N GLY A 591 -11.71 -10.14 -11.68
CA GLY A 591 -12.35 -11.17 -10.88
C GLY A 591 -11.89 -11.21 -9.42
N ALA A 592 -10.82 -10.51 -9.02
CA ALA A 592 -10.39 -10.43 -7.63
C ALA A 592 -11.28 -9.47 -6.83
N GLY A 593 -11.57 -9.81 -5.59
CA GLY A 593 -12.35 -8.94 -4.73
C GLY A 593 -12.33 -9.34 -3.27
N ALA A 594 -12.98 -8.55 -2.46
CA ALA A 594 -13.21 -8.82 -1.04
C ALA A 594 -14.63 -8.38 -0.64
N VAL A 595 -15.20 -9.09 0.31
CA VAL A 595 -16.43 -8.72 1.02
C VAL A 595 -16.06 -8.51 2.48
N VAL A 596 -16.43 -7.36 3.03
CA VAL A 596 -16.28 -7.06 4.46
C VAL A 596 -17.66 -6.86 5.06
N VAL A 597 -17.97 -7.62 6.09
CA VAL A 597 -19.16 -7.43 6.93
C VAL A 597 -18.71 -6.87 8.25
N GLY A 598 -19.22 -5.69 8.60
CA GLY A 598 -18.84 -4.96 9.79
C GLY A 598 -20.02 -4.68 10.72
N LEU A 599 -19.72 -4.54 12.00
CA LEU A 599 -20.65 -4.04 13.02
C LEU A 599 -19.92 -3.08 13.93
N THR A 600 -20.37 -1.83 13.97
CA THR A 600 -19.91 -0.85 14.96
C THR A 600 -20.97 -0.69 16.04
N VAL A 601 -20.53 -0.73 17.30
CA VAL A 601 -21.34 -0.37 18.47
C VAL A 601 -20.72 0.88 19.10
N ASP A 602 -21.50 1.97 19.15
CA ASP A 602 -21.11 3.21 19.80
C ASP A 602 -21.84 3.30 21.14
N PHE A 603 -21.09 3.13 22.23
CA PHE A 603 -21.60 3.28 23.59
C PHE A 603 -21.66 4.77 23.91
N LYS A 604 -22.83 5.30 24.15
CA LYS A 604 -23.04 6.72 24.47
C LYS A 604 -22.44 7.10 25.83
N THR A 605 -21.18 6.75 26.05
CA THR A 605 -20.44 6.95 27.29
C THR A 605 -19.60 8.24 27.26
N LYS A 606 -19.10 8.63 28.40
CA LYS A 606 -18.05 9.65 28.55
C LYS A 606 -16.92 9.00 29.38
N PRO A 607 -15.73 8.79 28.80
CA PRO A 607 -15.28 9.09 27.41
C PRO A 607 -16.06 8.33 26.35
N ALA A 608 -16.05 8.85 25.11
CA ALA A 608 -16.72 8.21 23.97
C ALA A 608 -16.06 6.87 23.65
N THR A 609 -16.84 5.81 23.64
CA THR A 609 -16.33 4.45 23.51
C THR A 609 -17.02 3.75 22.36
N LYS A 610 -16.24 3.10 21.49
CA LYS A 610 -16.71 2.33 20.34
C LYS A 610 -16.11 0.94 20.33
N MET A 611 -16.88 -0.01 19.85
CA MET A 611 -16.45 -1.37 19.55
C MET A 611 -16.75 -1.66 18.08
N ARG A 612 -15.84 -2.33 17.38
CA ARG A 612 -16.07 -2.77 16.01
C ARG A 612 -15.63 -4.22 15.84
N VAL A 613 -16.42 -4.97 15.09
CA VAL A 613 -16.11 -6.33 14.64
C VAL A 613 -16.23 -6.35 13.13
N ASP A 614 -15.24 -6.92 12.44
CA ASP A 614 -15.26 -7.11 11.00
C ASP A 614 -14.90 -8.55 10.65
N TYR A 615 -15.51 -9.03 9.59
CA TYR A 615 -15.09 -10.24 8.89
C TYR A 615 -14.80 -9.92 7.43
N THR A 616 -13.60 -10.26 6.96
CA THR A 616 -13.17 -10.08 5.59
C THR A 616 -13.04 -11.42 4.90
N HIS A 617 -13.75 -11.58 3.78
CA HIS A 617 -13.64 -12.71 2.88
C HIS A 617 -13.04 -12.24 1.55
N ASN A 618 -11.88 -12.80 1.19
CA ASN A 618 -11.20 -12.53 -0.07
C ASN A 618 -11.57 -13.59 -1.10
N TYR A 619 -11.94 -13.16 -2.32
CA TYR A 619 -12.42 -14.09 -3.32
C TYR A 619 -11.89 -13.79 -4.73
N GLY A 620 -12.02 -14.77 -5.61
CA GLY A 620 -11.79 -14.63 -7.05
C GLY A 620 -10.36 -14.29 -7.44
N GLY A 621 -10.16 -13.82 -8.68
CA GLY A 621 -8.85 -13.41 -9.21
C GLY A 621 -7.86 -14.55 -9.49
N GLY A 622 -8.27 -15.81 -9.30
CA GLY A 622 -7.36 -16.94 -9.46
C GLY A 622 -6.20 -16.90 -8.48
N GLN A 623 -5.05 -17.32 -8.93
CA GLN A 623 -3.81 -17.29 -8.15
C GLN A 623 -3.10 -15.92 -8.22
N SER A 624 -3.59 -14.96 -9.01
CA SER A 624 -3.10 -13.58 -9.00
C SER A 624 -3.51 -12.81 -7.75
N ASN A 625 -4.65 -13.18 -7.13
CA ASN A 625 -5.09 -12.57 -5.88
C ASN A 625 -4.39 -13.23 -4.70
N LEU A 626 -3.25 -12.70 -4.28
CA LEU A 626 -2.43 -13.24 -3.18
C LEU A 626 -3.11 -13.19 -1.80
N SER A 627 -4.20 -12.45 -1.67
CA SER A 627 -5.00 -12.40 -0.45
C SER A 627 -6.13 -13.43 -0.42
N ARG A 628 -6.36 -14.19 -1.50
CA ARG A 628 -7.53 -15.05 -1.68
C ARG A 628 -7.70 -16.13 -0.61
N ASP A 629 -6.62 -16.60 -0.01
CA ASP A 629 -6.63 -17.59 1.07
C ASP A 629 -6.35 -16.97 2.45
N ARG A 630 -6.46 -15.63 2.58
CA ARG A 630 -6.18 -14.88 3.80
C ARG A 630 -7.44 -14.22 4.33
N ASP A 631 -8.51 -15.02 4.55
CA ASP A 631 -9.69 -14.51 5.25
C ASP A 631 -9.36 -14.27 6.72
N PHE A 632 -9.96 -13.23 7.29
CA PHE A 632 -9.68 -12.86 8.67
C PHE A 632 -10.88 -12.16 9.33
N ALA A 633 -10.88 -12.20 10.66
CA ALA A 633 -11.77 -11.42 11.49
C ALA A 633 -10.95 -10.42 12.32
N THR A 634 -11.51 -9.23 12.53
CA THR A 634 -10.93 -8.24 13.45
C THR A 634 -11.93 -7.82 14.50
N PHE A 635 -11.40 -7.49 15.67
CA PHE A 635 -12.11 -6.83 16.75
C PHE A 635 -11.32 -5.58 17.14
N SER A 636 -11.99 -4.48 17.38
CA SER A 636 -11.37 -3.30 17.98
C SER A 636 -12.28 -2.64 19.00
N PHE A 637 -11.62 -2.04 19.99
CA PHE A 637 -12.25 -1.25 21.04
C PHE A 637 -11.50 0.07 21.14
N THR A 638 -12.21 1.19 21.01
CA THR A 638 -11.60 2.52 21.00
C THR A 638 -12.31 3.41 22.01
N THR A 639 -11.54 4.10 22.83
CA THR A 639 -12.05 5.17 23.70
C THR A 639 -11.37 6.49 23.32
N SER A 640 -12.15 7.58 23.33
CA SER A 640 -11.69 8.93 22.95
C SER A 640 -12.12 9.94 24.01
N PHE A 641 -11.19 10.81 24.42
CA PHE A 641 -11.35 11.79 25.48
C PHE A 641 -10.57 13.08 25.19
#